data_965319e11334778ad53d56e0728c92f4
#
_entry.id   965319e11334778ad53d56e0728c92f4
#
_cell.length_a   1.000
_cell.length_b   1.000
_cell.length_c   1.000
_cell.angle_alpha   90.00
_cell.angle_beta   90.00
_cell.angle_gamma   90.00
#
_symmetry.space_group_name_H-M   'P 1'
#
loop_
_entity.id
_entity.type
_entity.pdbx_description
1 polymer ?
#
loop_
_entity_poly.entity_id
_entity_poly.type
_entity_poly.pdbx_seq_one_letter_code
_entity_poly.pdbx_strand_id
1 'polypeptide(L)'
;EFHYGVDTDIKAIEVKDKVEAITQDLPEDADKPIIEKFDPFDEPILSVSLYSDSIPIHEIYEYADNVLKDRFSQVGGVASVEVVGGKERQINVRADLPKLMNYGVSLTDLAAAINARNIDVPAGSMDRGLFEIGVRLKGQFETVQDIADMHIAVKDRGIFQLKDVATVEDGFKDITSAARFNGREAVILEIYKQTDSNVVQTADGVYSVLDRIREGLPPGLMAELSWDNTDFIRESISDALSSIFLGVVLTALVLFLFLGDLRMALVAAVVIPTSIVSSFIVMQALGFTLNIVTLMALGVSIGALVANAIVIIENIYKHILGHDDPKEGTVRGTWEVLVAVLASAGTNIVVFVPIAFMKGVFGQVFYPFGITVVAATVFSIIASFSLTPMLSYFAMRSTKDPEKGWGVIGPRLKFFALGVEKVRDEYLKVLDVCLRRRKLTVVFTVLIFAGSIFVMRYVGGEPFPPSDSSELTIEAELPQDASAEASVLVMHRIEEMVKSIPELKDYSSTVGGKNRGVNEMRTHIRLVDAAKRPRSDKDIAESLVEPLCTIPDLEFSVTAGRSFGNEGDMDIELYGPDYSELVKISGRAREIMNETGNYQSIISSYKVPKREMRFTSDSFKSTVYGGKNIGLGGTLRAAIE
;
A
#
# COMPACT_ATOMS: atom_id res chain seq x y z
N GLU A 1 23.91 2.08 1.93
CA GLU A 1 23.02 1.44 2.92
C GLU A 1 23.19 2.07 4.30
N PHE A 2 22.09 2.20 5.03
CA PHE A 2 22.09 2.65 6.42
C PHE A 2 21.81 1.45 7.35
N HIS A 3 22.37 1.49 8.55
CA HIS A 3 22.03 0.48 9.56
C HIS A 3 20.59 0.69 10.07
N TYR A 4 19.92 -0.40 10.40
CA TYR A 4 18.58 -0.35 10.99
C TYR A 4 18.58 0.47 12.31
N GLY A 5 17.53 1.27 12.51
CA GLY A 5 17.36 2.09 13.72
C GLY A 5 18.02 3.46 13.67
N VAL A 6 18.51 3.91 12.52
CA VAL A 6 18.93 5.31 12.32
C VAL A 6 17.72 6.18 12.00
N ASP A 7 17.79 7.44 12.44
CA ASP A 7 16.80 8.44 12.11
C ASP A 7 16.91 8.80 10.61
N THR A 8 15.90 8.42 9.83
CA THR A 8 15.86 8.62 8.38
C THR A 8 15.83 10.10 8.01
N ASP A 9 15.27 10.98 8.86
CA ASP A 9 15.21 12.41 8.61
C ASP A 9 16.59 13.04 8.67
N ILE A 10 17.33 12.70 9.72
CA ILE A 10 18.71 13.17 9.89
C ILE A 10 19.60 12.63 8.74
N LYS A 11 19.41 11.37 8.35
CA LYS A 11 20.20 10.77 7.28
C LYS A 11 19.88 11.34 5.89
N ALA A 12 18.63 11.68 5.63
CA ALA A 12 18.26 12.37 4.40
C ALA A 12 18.94 13.74 4.28
N ILE A 13 19.05 14.49 5.39
CA ILE A 13 19.78 15.76 5.43
C ILE A 13 21.28 15.53 5.18
N GLU A 14 21.89 14.54 5.83
CA GLU A 14 23.30 14.22 5.61
C GLU A 14 23.60 13.81 4.16
N VAL A 15 22.70 13.06 3.50
CA VAL A 15 22.83 12.71 2.08
C VAL A 15 22.71 13.96 1.22
N LYS A 16 21.73 14.82 1.51
CA LYS A 16 21.54 16.07 0.78
C LYS A 16 22.78 16.96 0.85
N ASP A 17 23.33 17.14 2.04
CA ASP A 17 24.56 17.95 2.24
C ASP A 17 25.75 17.38 1.44
N LYS A 18 25.90 16.06 1.41
CA LYS A 18 26.97 15.41 0.62
C LYS A 18 26.75 15.53 -0.88
N VAL A 19 25.51 15.39 -1.35
CA VAL A 19 25.19 15.53 -2.78
C VAL A 19 25.33 17.00 -3.22
N GLU A 20 24.89 17.97 -2.41
CA GLU A 20 25.09 19.39 -2.70
C GLU A 20 26.58 19.74 -2.79
N ALA A 21 27.44 19.13 -1.95
CA ALA A 21 28.87 19.37 -1.98
C ALA A 21 29.54 18.94 -3.30
N ILE A 22 29.04 17.89 -3.97
CA ILE A 22 29.58 17.39 -5.24
C ILE A 22 28.80 17.90 -6.46
N THR A 23 27.70 18.64 -6.26
CA THR A 23 26.87 19.16 -7.38
C THR A 23 27.66 20.06 -8.32
N GLN A 24 28.69 20.76 -7.80
CA GLN A 24 29.57 21.60 -8.61
C GLN A 24 30.55 20.80 -9.49
N ASP A 25 30.79 19.54 -9.15
CA ASP A 25 31.68 18.63 -9.90
C ASP A 25 30.91 17.85 -10.99
N LEU A 26 29.57 17.97 -11.03
CA LEU A 26 28.75 17.37 -12.06
C LEU A 26 28.88 18.15 -13.37
N PRO A 27 28.68 17.50 -14.54
CA PRO A 27 28.59 18.18 -15.82
C PRO A 27 27.56 19.31 -15.80
N GLU A 28 27.82 20.42 -16.53
CA GLU A 28 26.93 21.59 -16.55
C GLU A 28 25.51 21.30 -17.10
N ASP A 29 25.37 20.23 -17.86
CA ASP A 29 24.13 19.74 -18.47
C ASP A 29 23.42 18.66 -17.63
N ALA A 30 23.97 18.32 -16.48
CA ALA A 30 23.31 17.40 -15.56
C ALA A 30 22.16 18.10 -14.81
N ASP A 31 21.01 17.45 -14.78
CA ASP A 31 19.89 17.89 -13.94
C ASP A 31 20.28 17.82 -12.46
N LYS A 32 19.67 18.72 -11.66
CA LYS A 32 19.92 18.71 -10.22
C LYS A 32 19.43 17.39 -9.61
N PRO A 33 20.27 16.70 -8.84
CA PRO A 33 19.87 15.48 -8.15
C PRO A 33 18.66 15.74 -7.24
N ILE A 34 17.63 14.92 -7.37
CA ILE A 34 16.48 14.91 -6.49
C ILE A 34 16.71 13.85 -5.41
N ILE A 35 16.61 14.26 -4.15
CA ILE A 35 16.80 13.37 -3.02
C ILE A 35 15.45 13.22 -2.33
N GLU A 36 14.89 12.06 -2.46
CA GLU A 36 13.62 11.70 -1.83
C GLU A 36 13.82 10.55 -0.84
N LYS A 37 13.01 10.52 0.20
CA LYS A 37 12.96 9.38 1.10
C LYS A 37 12.11 8.31 0.43
N PHE A 38 12.68 7.16 0.23
CA PHE A 38 11.92 6.01 -0.22
C PHE A 38 11.12 5.46 0.95
N ASP A 39 9.81 5.50 0.84
CA ASP A 39 8.90 4.79 1.71
C ASP A 39 8.35 3.60 0.89
N PRO A 40 8.67 2.35 1.24
CA PRO A 40 8.13 1.18 0.54
C PRO A 40 6.60 1.09 0.60
N PHE A 41 5.96 1.94 1.40
CA PHE A 41 4.52 2.08 1.51
C PHE A 41 3.98 3.36 0.87
N ASP A 42 4.80 4.08 0.09
CA ASP A 42 4.38 5.29 -0.67
C ASP A 42 3.60 4.91 -1.94
N GLU A 43 2.62 4.03 -1.76
CA GLU A 43 1.61 3.74 -2.77
C GLU A 43 0.37 4.62 -2.55
N PRO A 44 -0.39 4.92 -3.63
CA PRO A 44 -1.63 5.64 -3.46
C PRO A 44 -2.58 4.83 -2.56
N ILE A 45 -3.21 5.50 -1.59
CA ILE A 45 -4.21 4.85 -0.74
C ILE A 45 -5.52 4.62 -1.49
N LEU A 46 -5.83 5.52 -2.41
CA LEU A 46 -7.02 5.51 -3.26
C LEU A 46 -6.68 6.07 -4.64
N SER A 47 -7.31 5.54 -5.68
CA SER A 47 -7.28 6.11 -7.02
C SER A 47 -8.70 6.34 -7.52
N VAL A 48 -8.98 7.56 -7.99
CA VAL A 48 -10.27 7.96 -8.54
C VAL A 48 -10.14 8.19 -10.03
N SER A 49 -10.86 7.41 -10.82
CA SER A 49 -10.90 7.53 -12.27
C SER A 49 -12.05 8.43 -12.73
N LEU A 50 -11.72 9.42 -13.54
CA LEU A 50 -12.64 10.34 -14.19
C LEU A 50 -12.71 10.01 -15.67
N TYR A 51 -13.90 9.76 -16.18
CA TYR A 51 -14.09 9.45 -17.60
C TYR A 51 -15.45 9.94 -18.10
N SER A 52 -15.56 10.15 -19.41
CA SER A 52 -16.80 10.56 -20.06
C SER A 52 -16.83 10.07 -21.51
N ASP A 53 -18.03 9.79 -22.02
CA ASP A 53 -18.23 9.51 -23.44
C ASP A 53 -18.55 10.80 -24.25
N SER A 54 -18.79 11.93 -23.57
CA SER A 54 -19.25 13.18 -24.19
C SER A 54 -18.31 14.37 -24.00
N ILE A 55 -17.48 14.35 -22.95
CA ILE A 55 -16.55 15.43 -22.61
C ILE A 55 -15.16 15.06 -23.11
N PRO A 56 -14.46 15.94 -23.83
CA PRO A 56 -13.10 15.69 -24.28
C PRO A 56 -12.13 15.49 -23.11
N ILE A 57 -11.13 14.62 -23.31
CA ILE A 57 -10.20 14.21 -22.22
C ILE A 57 -9.39 15.40 -21.64
N HIS A 58 -9.08 16.42 -22.42
CA HIS A 58 -8.38 17.60 -21.94
C HIS A 58 -9.21 18.46 -21.00
N GLU A 59 -10.54 18.57 -21.23
CA GLU A 59 -11.43 19.26 -20.31
C GLU A 59 -11.57 18.50 -18.98
N ILE A 60 -11.57 17.16 -19.05
CA ILE A 60 -11.55 16.30 -17.84
C ILE A 60 -10.24 16.52 -17.08
N TYR A 61 -9.11 16.60 -17.78
CA TYR A 61 -7.81 16.87 -17.17
C TYR A 61 -7.79 18.24 -16.48
N GLU A 62 -8.22 19.30 -17.17
CA GLU A 62 -8.30 20.65 -16.58
C GLU A 62 -9.18 20.69 -15.34
N TYR A 63 -10.33 20.01 -15.37
CA TYR A 63 -11.22 19.91 -14.22
C TYR A 63 -10.59 19.11 -13.07
N ALA A 64 -9.91 18.01 -13.38
CA ALA A 64 -9.19 17.19 -12.41
C ALA A 64 -8.08 17.98 -11.73
N ASP A 65 -7.22 18.65 -12.49
CA ASP A 65 -6.03 19.35 -11.97
C ASP A 65 -6.40 20.66 -11.25
N ASN A 66 -7.32 21.47 -11.81
CA ASN A 66 -7.65 22.78 -11.27
C ASN A 66 -8.73 22.76 -10.17
N VAL A 67 -9.56 21.71 -10.09
CA VAL A 67 -10.69 21.70 -9.17
C VAL A 67 -10.63 20.49 -8.21
N LEU A 68 -10.49 19.28 -8.74
CA LEU A 68 -10.62 18.09 -7.91
C LEU A 68 -9.36 17.82 -7.07
N LYS A 69 -8.19 18.02 -7.65
CA LYS A 69 -6.90 17.91 -6.97
C LYS A 69 -6.87 18.75 -5.69
N ASP A 70 -7.30 20.01 -5.77
CA ASP A 70 -7.34 20.89 -4.61
C ASP A 70 -8.34 20.43 -3.55
N ARG A 71 -9.51 19.92 -3.99
CA ARG A 71 -10.52 19.42 -3.05
C ARG A 71 -10.06 18.18 -2.28
N PHE A 72 -9.39 17.25 -2.94
CA PHE A 72 -8.84 16.07 -2.28
C PHE A 72 -7.61 16.40 -1.43
N SER A 73 -6.77 17.34 -1.85
CA SER A 73 -5.60 17.80 -1.08
C SER A 73 -5.96 18.47 0.25
N GLN A 74 -7.19 18.98 0.37
CA GLN A 74 -7.69 19.59 1.61
C GLN A 74 -8.19 18.55 2.63
N VAL A 75 -8.25 17.27 2.27
CA VAL A 75 -8.65 16.22 3.19
C VAL A 75 -7.55 15.98 4.22
N GLY A 76 -7.91 15.96 5.49
CA GLY A 76 -6.95 15.70 6.56
C GLY A 76 -6.28 14.34 6.39
N GLY A 77 -4.94 14.32 6.43
CA GLY A 77 -4.14 13.12 6.26
C GLY A 77 -3.68 12.84 4.82
N VAL A 78 -4.17 13.59 3.81
CA VAL A 78 -3.65 13.54 2.44
C VAL A 78 -2.34 14.31 2.35
N ALA A 79 -1.31 13.70 1.76
CA ALA A 79 -0.02 14.32 1.51
C ALA A 79 0.02 15.00 0.14
N SER A 80 -0.35 14.27 -0.92
CA SER A 80 -0.39 14.77 -2.29
C SER A 80 -1.50 14.07 -3.09
N VAL A 81 -1.91 14.73 -4.15
CA VAL A 81 -2.80 14.19 -5.16
C VAL A 81 -2.14 14.37 -6.53
N GLU A 82 -1.90 13.27 -7.21
CA GLU A 82 -1.28 13.26 -8.53
C GLU A 82 -2.34 13.02 -9.60
N VAL A 83 -2.21 13.74 -10.71
CA VAL A 83 -3.10 13.59 -11.86
C VAL A 83 -2.36 12.80 -12.94
N VAL A 84 -2.86 11.61 -13.24
CA VAL A 84 -2.25 10.71 -14.23
C VAL A 84 -3.18 10.57 -15.43
N GLY A 85 -2.61 10.65 -16.62
CA GLY A 85 -3.39 10.60 -17.87
C GLY A 85 -4.00 11.95 -18.24
N GLY A 86 -4.76 11.95 -19.32
CA GLY A 86 -5.31 13.16 -19.90
C GLY A 86 -4.34 13.86 -20.86
N LYS A 87 -4.70 15.05 -21.28
CA LYS A 87 -3.89 15.90 -22.19
C LYS A 87 -3.82 17.31 -21.65
N GLU A 88 -2.63 17.76 -21.30
CA GLU A 88 -2.38 19.14 -20.89
C GLU A 88 -2.43 20.05 -22.11
N ARG A 89 -3.30 21.08 -22.07
CA ARG A 89 -3.42 22.04 -23.15
C ARG A 89 -2.19 22.94 -23.23
N GLN A 90 -1.66 23.12 -24.43
CA GLN A 90 -0.61 24.11 -24.70
C GLN A 90 -0.80 24.75 -26.07
N ILE A 91 -0.31 25.97 -26.21
CA ILE A 91 -0.30 26.68 -27.51
C ILE A 91 1.02 26.39 -28.20
N ASN A 92 0.95 25.73 -29.36
CA ASN A 92 2.10 25.36 -30.16
C ASN A 92 2.37 26.43 -31.19
N VAL A 93 3.61 26.95 -31.21
CA VAL A 93 4.07 27.91 -32.22
C VAL A 93 5.07 27.21 -33.12
N ARG A 94 4.60 26.76 -34.28
CA ARG A 94 5.42 26.06 -35.27
C ARG A 94 6.02 27.06 -36.27
N ALA A 95 7.31 27.30 -36.15
CA ALA A 95 8.03 28.24 -36.98
C ALA A 95 8.35 27.67 -38.36
N ASP A 96 8.18 28.50 -39.42
CA ASP A 96 8.56 28.20 -40.80
C ASP A 96 9.99 28.67 -41.03
N LEU A 97 10.96 27.76 -41.05
CA LEU A 97 12.38 28.09 -41.15
C LEU A 97 12.73 28.90 -42.42
N PRO A 98 12.26 28.59 -43.64
CA PRO A 98 12.42 29.40 -44.82
C PRO A 98 11.94 30.84 -44.64
N LYS A 99 10.78 31.04 -44.03
CA LYS A 99 10.24 32.38 -43.78
C LYS A 99 11.07 33.14 -42.75
N LEU A 100 11.46 32.47 -41.64
CA LEU A 100 12.34 33.06 -40.63
C LEU A 100 13.65 33.54 -41.26
N MET A 101 14.26 32.75 -42.15
CA MET A 101 15.48 33.13 -42.86
C MET A 101 15.27 34.38 -43.74
N ASN A 102 14.14 34.49 -44.44
CA ASN A 102 13.82 35.65 -45.24
C ASN A 102 13.68 36.93 -44.41
N TYR A 103 13.08 36.82 -43.23
CA TYR A 103 12.96 37.94 -42.28
C TYR A 103 14.24 38.15 -41.46
N GLY A 104 15.21 37.21 -41.50
CA GLY A 104 16.48 37.24 -40.76
C GLY A 104 16.32 37.18 -39.27
N VAL A 105 15.36 36.35 -38.80
CA VAL A 105 15.05 36.10 -37.41
C VAL A 105 15.46 34.69 -37.06
N SER A 106 16.11 34.50 -35.90
CA SER A 106 16.41 33.17 -35.37
C SER A 106 15.23 32.62 -34.56
N LEU A 107 15.19 31.29 -34.37
CA LEU A 107 14.21 30.66 -33.47
C LEU A 107 14.34 31.19 -32.03
N THR A 108 15.55 31.44 -31.59
CA THR A 108 15.83 31.99 -30.24
C THR A 108 15.31 33.42 -30.08
N ASP A 109 15.43 34.25 -31.13
CA ASP A 109 14.87 35.62 -31.13
C ASP A 109 13.35 35.59 -31.09
N LEU A 110 12.74 34.63 -31.82
CA LEU A 110 11.30 34.43 -31.82
C LEU A 110 10.79 34.01 -30.41
N ALA A 111 11.42 33.01 -29.81
CA ALA A 111 11.09 32.56 -28.45
C ALA A 111 11.26 33.69 -27.42
N ALA A 112 12.36 34.44 -27.50
CA ALA A 112 12.60 35.60 -26.64
C ALA A 112 11.54 36.70 -26.81
N ALA A 113 11.08 36.97 -28.04
CA ALA A 113 10.04 37.97 -28.32
C ALA A 113 8.68 37.55 -27.74
N ILE A 114 8.32 36.25 -27.83
CA ILE A 114 7.08 35.71 -27.24
C ILE A 114 7.14 35.81 -25.72
N ASN A 115 8.22 35.34 -25.12
CA ASN A 115 8.40 35.36 -23.67
C ASN A 115 8.41 36.77 -23.09
N ALA A 116 9.06 37.72 -23.76
CA ALA A 116 9.11 39.10 -23.31
C ALA A 116 7.73 39.81 -23.32
N ARG A 117 6.79 39.31 -24.11
CA ARG A 117 5.47 39.91 -24.23
C ARG A 117 4.39 39.21 -23.43
N ASN A 118 4.58 37.95 -23.10
CA ASN A 118 3.63 37.15 -22.31
C ASN A 118 3.90 37.25 -20.79
N ILE A 119 3.95 38.49 -20.29
CA ILE A 119 4.27 38.77 -18.88
C ILE A 119 3.35 39.84 -18.32
N ASP A 120 2.79 39.58 -17.15
CA ASP A 120 2.13 40.58 -16.32
C ASP A 120 3.15 41.20 -15.35
N VAL A 121 3.32 42.51 -15.42
CA VAL A 121 4.31 43.23 -14.60
C VAL A 121 3.59 44.09 -13.55
N PRO A 122 3.81 43.89 -12.25
CA PRO A 122 3.35 44.83 -11.24
C PRO A 122 4.11 46.16 -11.39
N ALA A 123 3.39 47.25 -11.63
CA ALA A 123 3.96 48.57 -11.84
C ALA A 123 3.98 49.44 -10.55
N GLY A 124 3.67 48.86 -9.39
CA GLY A 124 3.62 49.57 -8.10
C GLY A 124 2.20 49.89 -7.67
N SER A 125 2.06 50.87 -6.78
CA SER A 125 0.78 51.35 -6.30
C SER A 125 0.67 52.89 -6.40
N MET A 126 -0.56 53.38 -6.47
CA MET A 126 -0.89 54.79 -6.57
C MET A 126 -1.94 55.12 -5.50
N ASP A 127 -1.66 56.14 -4.70
CA ASP A 127 -2.60 56.62 -3.72
C ASP A 127 -3.70 57.47 -4.36
N ARG A 128 -4.95 57.12 -4.13
CA ARG A 128 -6.12 57.89 -4.55
C ARG A 128 -7.06 58.15 -3.37
N GLY A 129 -6.85 59.28 -2.73
CA GLY A 129 -7.59 59.63 -1.54
C GLY A 129 -7.26 58.73 -0.34
N LEU A 130 -8.23 57.94 0.11
CA LEU A 130 -8.06 56.99 1.20
C LEU A 130 -7.73 55.55 0.73
N PHE A 131 -7.55 55.34 -0.57
CA PHE A 131 -7.32 54.06 -1.15
C PHE A 131 -5.96 53.99 -1.86
N GLU A 132 -5.21 52.94 -1.61
CA GLU A 132 -4.05 52.55 -2.38
C GLU A 132 -4.49 51.62 -3.50
N ILE A 133 -4.25 52.02 -4.74
CA ILE A 133 -4.64 51.26 -5.95
C ILE A 133 -3.38 50.62 -6.55
N GLY A 134 -3.32 49.29 -6.58
CA GLY A 134 -2.26 48.57 -7.26
C GLY A 134 -2.35 48.78 -8.80
N VAL A 135 -1.23 49.12 -9.40
CA VAL A 135 -1.09 49.29 -10.86
C VAL A 135 -0.39 48.04 -11.41
N ARG A 136 -0.99 47.38 -12.39
CA ARG A 136 -0.42 46.23 -13.08
C ARG A 136 -0.48 46.46 -14.60
N LEU A 137 0.63 46.22 -15.24
CA LEU A 137 0.67 46.13 -16.71
C LEU A 137 0.27 44.70 -17.09
N LYS A 138 -0.90 44.55 -17.74
CA LYS A 138 -1.38 43.27 -18.23
C LYS A 138 -0.79 43.03 -19.61
N GLY A 139 0.09 42.04 -19.73
CA GLY A 139 0.80 41.69 -20.96
C GLY A 139 0.61 40.25 -21.44
N GLN A 140 -0.07 39.42 -20.60
CA GLN A 140 -0.38 38.04 -21.01
C GLN A 140 -1.38 38.02 -22.17
N PHE A 141 -1.18 37.08 -23.10
CA PHE A 141 -2.12 36.82 -24.18
C PHE A 141 -3.41 36.20 -23.66
N GLU A 142 -4.56 36.63 -24.14
CA GLU A 142 -5.86 36.08 -23.75
C GLU A 142 -6.38 35.04 -24.75
N THR A 143 -6.01 35.19 -26.01
CA THR A 143 -6.47 34.31 -27.09
C THR A 143 -5.31 33.83 -27.97
N VAL A 144 -5.52 32.69 -28.66
CA VAL A 144 -4.57 32.17 -29.64
C VAL A 144 -4.32 33.19 -30.78
N GLN A 145 -5.37 33.96 -31.13
CA GLN A 145 -5.27 35.00 -32.15
C GLN A 145 -4.36 36.17 -31.75
N ASP A 146 -4.36 36.53 -30.42
CA ASP A 146 -3.46 37.59 -29.93
C ASP A 146 -1.99 37.19 -30.08
N ILE A 147 -1.69 35.90 -29.91
CA ILE A 147 -0.35 35.34 -30.14
C ILE A 147 -0.01 35.41 -31.64
N ALA A 148 -0.92 34.97 -32.51
CA ALA A 148 -0.71 34.97 -33.97
C ALA A 148 -0.52 36.39 -34.54
N ASP A 149 -1.28 37.36 -34.03
CA ASP A 149 -1.22 38.76 -34.48
C ASP A 149 -0.14 39.59 -33.78
N MET A 150 0.63 38.97 -32.87
CA MET A 150 1.73 39.62 -32.17
C MET A 150 2.74 40.23 -33.16
N HIS A 151 3.09 41.52 -32.96
CA HIS A 151 4.08 42.20 -33.75
C HIS A 151 5.50 41.98 -33.20
N ILE A 152 6.39 41.58 -34.10
CA ILE A 152 7.80 41.37 -33.82
C ILE A 152 8.60 42.44 -34.59
N ALA A 153 9.40 43.22 -33.85
CA ALA A 153 10.26 44.23 -34.42
C ALA A 153 11.69 43.68 -34.60
N VAL A 154 12.21 43.72 -35.82
CA VAL A 154 13.59 43.32 -36.12
C VAL A 154 14.38 44.52 -36.53
N LYS A 155 15.52 44.74 -35.87
CA LYS A 155 16.41 45.87 -36.14
C LYS A 155 16.80 45.86 -37.62
N ASP A 156 16.64 47.00 -38.27
CA ASP A 156 16.98 47.26 -39.69
C ASP A 156 16.14 46.49 -40.73
N ARG A 157 15.06 45.78 -40.35
CA ARG A 157 14.21 44.99 -41.26
C ARG A 157 12.71 45.26 -41.17
N GLY A 158 12.29 46.04 -40.15
CA GLY A 158 10.88 46.40 -39.99
C GLY A 158 10.11 45.60 -38.95
N ILE A 159 8.78 45.69 -39.04
CA ILE A 159 7.83 45.02 -38.12
C ILE A 159 7.00 44.04 -38.97
N PHE A 160 6.82 42.81 -38.46
CA PHE A 160 5.97 41.79 -39.08
C PHE A 160 5.16 41.10 -37.96
N GLN A 161 4.14 40.33 -38.34
CA GLN A 161 3.33 39.56 -37.40
C GLN A 161 3.86 38.14 -37.25
N LEU A 162 3.65 37.51 -36.06
CA LEU A 162 4.08 36.15 -35.81
C LEU A 162 3.52 35.15 -36.82
N LYS A 163 2.25 35.31 -37.25
CA LYS A 163 1.61 34.47 -38.28
C LYS A 163 2.29 34.53 -39.65
N ASP A 164 3.12 35.53 -39.92
CA ASP A 164 3.84 35.63 -41.19
C ASP A 164 5.00 34.62 -41.25
N VAL A 165 5.54 34.22 -40.10
CA VAL A 165 6.71 33.35 -39.95
C VAL A 165 6.45 32.03 -39.17
N ALA A 166 5.29 31.91 -38.54
CA ALA A 166 4.93 30.74 -37.76
C ALA A 166 3.42 30.45 -37.86
N THR A 167 3.04 29.20 -37.61
CA THR A 167 1.66 28.78 -37.41
C THR A 167 1.42 28.62 -35.92
N VAL A 168 0.36 29.27 -35.40
CA VAL A 168 -0.04 29.17 -34.00
C VAL A 168 -1.24 28.25 -33.88
N GLU A 169 -1.12 27.18 -33.15
CA GLU A 169 -2.13 26.16 -33.02
C GLU A 169 -2.47 25.95 -31.54
N ASP A 170 -3.76 25.82 -31.24
CA ASP A 170 -4.23 25.32 -29.96
C ASP A 170 -4.05 23.79 -29.96
N GLY A 171 -3.16 23.30 -29.17
CA GLY A 171 -2.74 21.91 -29.16
C GLY A 171 -2.54 21.36 -27.76
N PHE A 172 -1.79 20.30 -27.69
CA PHE A 172 -1.50 19.60 -26.42
C PHE A 172 0.00 19.42 -26.29
N LYS A 173 0.45 19.35 -25.04
CA LYS A 173 1.80 18.96 -24.67
C LYS A 173 2.04 17.48 -25.05
N ASP A 174 3.29 17.11 -25.23
CA ASP A 174 3.66 15.72 -25.46
C ASP A 174 3.15 14.83 -24.32
N ILE A 175 2.74 13.63 -24.68
CA ILE A 175 2.17 12.68 -23.73
C ILE A 175 3.27 12.24 -22.73
N THR A 176 3.14 12.67 -21.49
CA THR A 176 4.00 12.24 -20.37
C THR A 176 3.35 11.14 -19.52
N SER A 177 2.02 11.04 -19.57
CA SER A 177 1.25 9.98 -18.93
C SER A 177 -0.04 9.72 -19.70
N ALA A 178 -0.51 8.48 -19.65
CA ALA A 178 -1.83 8.11 -20.18
C ALA A 178 -2.54 7.21 -19.16
N ALA A 179 -3.86 7.32 -19.11
CA ALA A 179 -4.66 6.49 -18.21
C ALA A 179 -5.95 6.04 -18.87
N ARG A 180 -6.39 4.85 -18.51
CA ARG A 180 -7.63 4.24 -18.98
C ARG A 180 -8.35 3.50 -17.87
N PHE A 181 -9.66 3.52 -17.91
CA PHE A 181 -10.52 2.78 -16.99
C PHE A 181 -11.55 1.97 -17.78
N ASN A 182 -11.56 0.67 -17.57
CA ASN A 182 -12.44 -0.27 -18.30
C ASN A 182 -12.39 -0.09 -19.84
N GLY A 183 -11.21 0.22 -20.37
CA GLY A 183 -10.99 0.42 -21.81
C GLY A 183 -11.38 1.78 -22.36
N ARG A 184 -11.79 2.73 -21.53
CA ARG A 184 -12.09 4.12 -21.90
C ARG A 184 -10.92 5.02 -21.49
N GLU A 185 -10.66 6.06 -22.27
CA GLU A 185 -9.72 7.10 -21.86
C GLU A 185 -10.21 7.74 -20.56
N ALA A 186 -9.31 7.90 -19.60
CA ALA A 186 -9.61 8.41 -18.27
C ALA A 186 -8.51 9.34 -17.75
N VAL A 187 -8.84 10.12 -16.77
CA VAL A 187 -7.89 10.83 -15.90
C VAL A 187 -7.98 10.19 -14.53
N ILE A 188 -6.86 9.75 -13.98
CA ILE A 188 -6.81 9.11 -12.67
C ILE A 188 -6.17 10.06 -11.67
N LEU A 189 -6.86 10.29 -10.55
CA LEU A 189 -6.35 11.01 -9.40
C LEU A 189 -5.80 9.98 -8.40
N GLU A 190 -4.48 9.89 -8.29
CA GLU A 190 -3.79 9.05 -7.31
C GLU A 190 -3.61 9.84 -6.01
N ILE A 191 -4.15 9.34 -4.90
CA ILE A 191 -4.19 10.04 -3.61
C ILE A 191 -3.23 9.36 -2.65
N TYR A 192 -2.24 10.11 -2.18
CA TYR A 192 -1.20 9.67 -1.26
C TYR A 192 -1.44 10.21 0.14
N LYS A 193 -1.22 9.37 1.16
CA LYS A 193 -1.36 9.78 2.56
C LYS A 193 -0.08 10.39 3.15
N GLN A 194 -0.21 11.17 4.21
CA GLN A 194 0.91 11.55 5.06
C GLN A 194 1.41 10.34 5.85
N THR A 195 2.73 10.23 6.04
CA THR A 195 3.37 9.08 6.70
C THR A 195 2.71 8.73 8.04
N ASP A 196 2.38 9.71 8.86
CA ASP A 196 1.83 9.52 10.20
C ASP A 196 0.29 9.45 10.25
N SER A 197 -0.39 9.57 9.09
CA SER A 197 -1.86 9.58 9.07
C SER A 197 -2.45 8.16 9.06
N ASN A 198 -3.64 8.03 9.65
CA ASN A 198 -4.38 6.78 9.62
C ASN A 198 -5.01 6.56 8.24
N VAL A 199 -4.64 5.45 7.59
CA VAL A 199 -5.05 5.11 6.22
C VAL A 199 -6.57 5.10 6.07
N VAL A 200 -7.29 4.39 6.95
CA VAL A 200 -8.75 4.24 6.91
C VAL A 200 -9.46 5.57 7.13
N GLN A 201 -9.00 6.35 8.12
CA GLN A 201 -9.60 7.65 8.42
C GLN A 201 -9.39 8.65 7.28
N THR A 202 -8.20 8.64 6.66
CA THR A 202 -7.91 9.49 5.50
C THR A 202 -8.79 9.10 4.32
N ALA A 203 -8.94 7.79 4.05
CA ALA A 203 -9.82 7.29 3.01
C ALA A 203 -11.30 7.66 3.25
N ASP A 204 -11.80 7.58 4.49
CA ASP A 204 -13.17 8.02 4.85
C ASP A 204 -13.38 9.51 4.52
N GLY A 205 -12.37 10.33 4.77
CA GLY A 205 -12.38 11.73 4.36
C GLY A 205 -12.47 11.90 2.85
N VAL A 206 -11.70 11.12 2.10
CA VAL A 206 -11.71 11.13 0.63
C VAL A 206 -13.06 10.64 0.08
N TYR A 207 -13.63 9.57 0.62
CA TYR A 207 -14.98 9.11 0.23
C TYR A 207 -16.03 10.20 0.44
N SER A 208 -16.00 10.86 1.59
CA SER A 208 -16.95 11.93 1.91
C SER A 208 -16.82 13.11 0.93
N VAL A 209 -15.63 13.39 0.44
CA VAL A 209 -15.39 14.41 -0.60
C VAL A 209 -15.84 13.90 -1.96
N LEU A 210 -15.53 12.65 -2.32
CA LEU A 210 -15.93 12.03 -3.59
C LEU A 210 -17.45 12.01 -3.75
N ASP A 211 -18.20 11.65 -2.71
CA ASP A 211 -19.67 11.64 -2.76
C ASP A 211 -20.24 13.04 -3.00
N ARG A 212 -19.69 14.05 -2.33
CA ARG A 212 -20.07 15.46 -2.58
C ARG A 212 -19.69 15.94 -3.98
N ILE A 213 -18.55 15.47 -4.50
CA ILE A 213 -18.11 15.78 -5.87
C ILE A 213 -19.09 15.16 -6.87
N ARG A 214 -19.49 13.89 -6.68
CA ARG A 214 -20.43 13.19 -7.57
C ARG A 214 -21.76 13.93 -7.75
N GLU A 215 -22.27 14.57 -6.70
CA GLU A 215 -23.49 15.39 -6.77
C GLU A 215 -23.31 16.67 -7.61
N GLY A 216 -22.08 17.18 -7.71
CA GLY A 216 -21.76 18.44 -8.40
C GLY A 216 -20.97 18.27 -9.70
N LEU A 217 -20.83 17.06 -10.24
CA LEU A 217 -20.11 16.84 -11.49
C LEU A 217 -20.84 17.43 -12.69
N PRO A 218 -20.10 17.90 -13.71
CA PRO A 218 -20.68 18.24 -14.99
C PRO A 218 -21.49 17.07 -15.60
N PRO A 219 -22.62 17.33 -16.28
CA PRO A 219 -23.40 16.27 -16.89
C PRO A 219 -22.57 15.44 -17.87
N GLY A 220 -22.56 14.12 -17.69
CA GLY A 220 -21.82 13.18 -18.52
C GLY A 220 -20.41 12.84 -18.02
N LEU A 221 -19.90 13.54 -17.01
CA LEU A 221 -18.66 13.15 -16.33
C LEU A 221 -18.95 12.13 -15.24
N MET A 222 -18.20 11.03 -15.22
CA MET A 222 -18.29 9.99 -14.20
C MET A 222 -17.02 9.98 -13.35
N ALA A 223 -17.18 9.75 -12.05
CA ALA A 223 -16.08 9.59 -11.09
C ALA A 223 -16.26 8.26 -10.36
N GLU A 224 -15.37 7.32 -10.59
CA GLU A 224 -15.38 6.00 -9.98
C GLU A 224 -14.07 5.71 -9.27
N LEU A 225 -14.16 4.90 -8.23
CA LEU A 225 -12.99 4.42 -7.50
C LEU A 225 -12.37 3.28 -8.28
N SER A 226 -11.17 3.48 -8.81
CA SER A 226 -10.44 2.48 -9.60
C SER A 226 -9.49 1.63 -8.77
N TRP A 227 -9.03 2.15 -7.63
CA TRP A 227 -8.17 1.44 -6.69
C TRP A 227 -8.47 1.84 -5.25
N ASP A 228 -8.53 0.86 -4.34
CA ASP A 228 -8.73 1.09 -2.91
C ASP A 228 -7.84 0.19 -2.07
N ASN A 229 -6.80 0.79 -1.49
CA ASN A 229 -5.90 0.07 -0.59
C ASN A 229 -6.51 -0.15 0.80
N THR A 230 -7.66 0.45 1.12
CA THR A 230 -8.26 0.38 2.45
C THR A 230 -9.30 -0.72 2.60
N ASP A 231 -9.89 -1.20 1.50
CA ASP A 231 -10.91 -2.25 1.53
C ASP A 231 -10.41 -3.51 2.23
N PHE A 232 -9.21 -3.96 1.89
CA PHE A 232 -8.59 -5.12 2.53
C PHE A 232 -8.34 -4.90 4.04
N ILE A 233 -7.95 -3.68 4.44
CA ILE A 233 -7.73 -3.34 5.85
C ILE A 233 -9.07 -3.38 6.61
N ARG A 234 -10.14 -2.84 6.01
CA ARG A 234 -11.50 -2.84 6.58
C ARG A 234 -12.03 -4.26 6.74
N GLU A 235 -11.92 -5.07 5.70
CA GLU A 235 -12.31 -6.49 5.74
C GLU A 235 -11.53 -7.23 6.81
N SER A 236 -10.20 -7.08 6.87
CA SER A 236 -9.35 -7.70 7.88
C SER A 236 -9.75 -7.30 9.32
N ILE A 237 -10.08 -6.02 9.55
CA ILE A 237 -10.56 -5.54 10.85
C ILE A 237 -11.92 -6.17 11.18
N SER A 238 -12.85 -6.20 10.23
CA SER A 238 -14.18 -6.80 10.39
C SER A 238 -14.08 -8.29 10.71
N ASP A 239 -13.26 -9.01 9.98
CA ASP A 239 -13.05 -10.45 10.17
C ASP A 239 -12.38 -10.76 11.51
N ALA A 240 -11.41 -9.96 11.92
CA ALA A 240 -10.78 -10.10 13.22
C ALA A 240 -11.77 -9.85 14.36
N LEU A 241 -12.58 -8.79 14.28
CA LEU A 241 -13.62 -8.51 15.28
C LEU A 241 -14.69 -9.60 15.32
N SER A 242 -15.10 -10.12 14.16
CA SER A 242 -16.03 -11.25 14.06
C SER A 242 -15.44 -12.51 14.66
N SER A 243 -14.17 -12.80 14.43
CA SER A 243 -13.44 -13.93 14.99
C SER A 243 -13.30 -13.82 16.51
N ILE A 244 -13.01 -12.59 17.02
CA ILE A 244 -12.97 -12.31 18.46
C ILE A 244 -14.35 -12.59 19.08
N PHE A 245 -15.41 -12.04 18.48
CA PHE A 245 -16.78 -12.24 18.96
C PHE A 245 -17.18 -13.71 18.95
N LEU A 246 -16.92 -14.41 17.85
CA LEU A 246 -17.20 -15.85 17.74
C LEU A 246 -16.41 -16.64 18.76
N GLY A 247 -15.12 -16.32 18.98
CA GLY A 247 -14.27 -16.94 19.98
C GLY A 247 -14.84 -16.79 21.41
N VAL A 248 -15.33 -15.61 21.77
CA VAL A 248 -15.98 -15.34 23.06
C VAL A 248 -17.28 -16.16 23.20
N VAL A 249 -18.13 -16.16 22.17
CA VAL A 249 -19.39 -16.92 22.19
C VAL A 249 -19.15 -18.42 22.29
N LEU A 250 -18.23 -18.96 21.49
CA LEU A 250 -17.88 -20.39 21.55
C LEU A 250 -17.28 -20.77 22.89
N THR A 251 -16.43 -19.92 23.46
CA THR A 251 -15.86 -20.15 24.80
C THR A 251 -16.94 -20.17 25.88
N ALA A 252 -17.86 -19.20 25.87
CA ALA A 252 -18.98 -19.17 26.79
C ALA A 252 -19.87 -20.41 26.63
N LEU A 253 -20.12 -20.85 25.39
CA LEU A 253 -20.85 -22.08 25.10
C LEU A 253 -20.16 -23.33 25.66
N VAL A 254 -18.85 -23.47 25.42
CA VAL A 254 -18.07 -24.60 25.94
C VAL A 254 -18.07 -24.61 27.46
N LEU A 255 -17.84 -23.45 28.09
CA LEU A 255 -17.91 -23.33 29.54
C LEU A 255 -19.30 -23.69 30.09
N PHE A 256 -20.36 -23.23 29.44
CA PHE A 256 -21.72 -23.58 29.80
C PHE A 256 -21.96 -25.08 29.70
N LEU A 257 -21.46 -25.74 28.65
CA LEU A 257 -21.59 -27.20 28.51
C LEU A 257 -20.85 -27.98 29.58
N PHE A 258 -19.65 -27.52 29.96
CA PHE A 258 -18.82 -28.23 30.98
C PHE A 258 -19.20 -27.91 32.41
N LEU A 259 -19.49 -26.65 32.75
CA LEU A 259 -19.85 -26.22 34.11
C LEU A 259 -21.35 -26.40 34.39
N GLY A 260 -22.18 -26.43 33.36
CA GLY A 260 -23.64 -26.50 33.48
C GLY A 260 -24.28 -25.25 34.07
N ASP A 261 -23.54 -24.19 34.27
CA ASP A 261 -24.03 -22.92 34.82
C ASP A 261 -23.81 -21.75 33.86
N LEU A 262 -24.92 -21.21 33.35
CA LEU A 262 -24.92 -20.08 32.40
C LEU A 262 -24.31 -18.81 33.00
N ARG A 263 -24.44 -18.62 34.34
CA ARG A 263 -23.94 -17.43 35.02
C ARG A 263 -22.41 -17.38 35.01
N MET A 264 -21.79 -18.53 35.24
CA MET A 264 -20.32 -18.63 35.19
C MET A 264 -19.79 -18.52 33.76
N ALA A 265 -20.52 -19.05 32.79
CA ALA A 265 -20.19 -18.83 31.37
C ALA A 265 -20.28 -17.35 30.97
N LEU A 266 -21.28 -16.61 31.47
CA LEU A 266 -21.40 -15.16 31.24
C LEU A 266 -20.28 -14.37 31.91
N VAL A 267 -19.77 -14.80 33.09
CA VAL A 267 -18.58 -14.17 33.69
C VAL A 267 -17.39 -14.22 32.72
N ALA A 268 -17.11 -15.37 32.13
CA ALA A 268 -16.05 -15.49 31.13
C ALA A 268 -16.32 -14.63 29.90
N ALA A 269 -17.56 -14.62 29.42
CA ALA A 269 -17.97 -13.82 28.25
C ALA A 269 -17.76 -12.30 28.44
N VAL A 270 -17.72 -11.81 29.70
CA VAL A 270 -17.44 -10.41 30.01
C VAL A 270 -15.94 -10.16 30.23
N VAL A 271 -15.26 -11.06 30.91
CA VAL A 271 -13.84 -10.91 31.29
C VAL A 271 -12.92 -10.91 30.06
N ILE A 272 -13.19 -11.78 29.09
CA ILE A 272 -12.35 -11.93 27.90
C ILE A 272 -12.32 -10.64 27.06
N PRO A 273 -13.47 -10.08 26.63
CA PRO A 273 -13.48 -8.82 25.88
C PRO A 273 -12.86 -7.67 26.67
N THR A 274 -13.09 -7.59 27.98
CA THR A 274 -12.52 -6.54 28.83
C THR A 274 -10.99 -6.57 28.78
N SER A 275 -10.37 -7.76 28.83
CA SER A 275 -8.91 -7.89 28.75
C SER A 275 -8.37 -7.44 27.40
N ILE A 276 -9.06 -7.80 26.30
CA ILE A 276 -8.68 -7.43 24.93
C ILE A 276 -8.79 -5.91 24.74
N VAL A 277 -9.92 -5.32 25.09
CA VAL A 277 -10.15 -3.87 24.96
C VAL A 277 -9.16 -3.07 25.79
N SER A 278 -8.82 -3.56 27.00
CA SER A 278 -7.81 -2.91 27.84
C SER A 278 -6.42 -2.88 27.21
N SER A 279 -6.07 -3.83 26.33
CA SER A 279 -4.78 -3.80 25.62
C SER A 279 -4.66 -2.63 24.64
N PHE A 280 -5.77 -2.08 24.15
CA PHE A 280 -5.77 -0.90 23.29
C PHE A 280 -5.19 0.35 23.97
N ILE A 281 -5.23 0.42 25.31
CA ILE A 281 -4.60 1.50 26.09
C ILE A 281 -3.09 1.53 25.82
N VAL A 282 -2.45 0.36 25.85
CA VAL A 282 -1.01 0.24 25.59
C VAL A 282 -0.71 0.48 24.11
N MET A 283 -1.54 -0.07 23.20
CA MET A 283 -1.40 0.16 21.78
C MET A 283 -1.44 1.66 21.45
N GLN A 284 -2.42 2.38 21.98
CA GLN A 284 -2.53 3.83 21.80
C GLN A 284 -1.35 4.59 22.40
N ALA A 285 -0.90 4.23 23.61
CA ALA A 285 0.23 4.88 24.27
C ALA A 285 1.56 4.73 23.53
N LEU A 286 1.70 3.63 22.75
CA LEU A 286 2.88 3.35 21.91
C LEU A 286 2.70 3.75 20.45
N GLY A 287 1.57 4.37 20.08
CA GLY A 287 1.29 4.78 18.71
C GLY A 287 0.99 3.63 17.75
N PHE A 288 0.61 2.45 18.24
CA PHE A 288 0.26 1.32 17.39
C PHE A 288 -1.12 1.50 16.78
N THR A 289 -1.23 1.17 15.50
CA THR A 289 -2.51 1.14 14.79
C THR A 289 -3.12 -0.26 14.80
N LEU A 290 -4.44 -0.35 14.57
CA LEU A 290 -5.08 -1.61 14.26
C LEU A 290 -4.72 -1.99 12.81
N ASN A 291 -3.88 -2.99 12.67
CA ASN A 291 -3.44 -3.55 11.40
C ASN A 291 -3.45 -5.09 11.49
N ILE A 292 -3.18 -5.77 10.38
CA ILE A 292 -3.20 -7.23 10.30
C ILE A 292 -2.35 -7.87 11.40
N VAL A 293 -1.15 -7.33 11.66
CA VAL A 293 -0.20 -7.88 12.62
C VAL A 293 -0.72 -7.75 14.05
N THR A 294 -1.25 -6.57 14.42
CA THR A 294 -1.83 -6.35 15.75
C THR A 294 -3.13 -7.11 15.95
N LEU A 295 -3.94 -7.28 14.90
CA LEU A 295 -5.15 -8.09 14.92
C LEU A 295 -4.85 -9.58 15.07
N MET A 296 -3.82 -10.10 14.39
CA MET A 296 -3.32 -11.46 14.60
C MET A 296 -2.82 -11.65 16.04
N ALA A 297 -2.11 -10.67 16.61
CA ALA A 297 -1.68 -10.70 18.01
C ALA A 297 -2.85 -10.84 18.97
N LEU A 298 -3.92 -10.05 18.76
CA LEU A 298 -5.15 -10.15 19.55
C LEU A 298 -5.82 -11.51 19.39
N GLY A 299 -5.92 -12.02 18.15
CA GLY A 299 -6.49 -13.35 17.88
C GLY A 299 -5.74 -14.49 18.60
N VAL A 300 -4.42 -14.50 18.51
CA VAL A 300 -3.58 -15.49 19.22
C VAL A 300 -3.73 -15.36 20.74
N SER A 301 -3.85 -14.12 21.24
CA SER A 301 -4.00 -13.87 22.68
C SER A 301 -5.28 -14.47 23.25
N ILE A 302 -6.38 -14.52 22.50
CA ILE A 302 -7.69 -15.01 22.97
C ILE A 302 -7.56 -16.40 23.62
N GLY A 303 -6.86 -17.32 22.97
CA GLY A 303 -6.69 -18.67 23.49
C GLY A 303 -6.03 -18.72 24.88
N ALA A 304 -4.98 -17.94 25.09
CA ALA A 304 -4.28 -17.85 26.38
C ALA A 304 -5.12 -17.14 27.45
N LEU A 305 -5.83 -16.05 27.04
CA LEU A 305 -6.71 -15.28 27.94
C LEU A 305 -7.86 -16.15 28.46
N VAL A 306 -8.47 -16.92 27.56
CA VAL A 306 -9.55 -17.88 27.88
C VAL A 306 -9.09 -18.91 28.86
N ALA A 307 -7.92 -19.54 28.67
CA ALA A 307 -7.40 -20.58 29.54
C ALA A 307 -7.21 -20.07 30.98
N ASN A 308 -6.66 -18.89 31.18
CA ASN A 308 -6.47 -18.28 32.49
C ASN A 308 -7.80 -18.01 33.21
N ALA A 309 -8.78 -17.46 32.52
CA ALA A 309 -10.09 -17.18 33.09
C ALA A 309 -10.84 -18.46 33.46
N ILE A 310 -10.79 -19.50 32.60
CA ILE A 310 -11.45 -20.79 32.85
C ILE A 310 -10.95 -21.45 34.14
N VAL A 311 -9.63 -21.53 34.31
CA VAL A 311 -9.04 -22.18 35.49
C VAL A 311 -9.50 -21.53 36.80
N ILE A 312 -9.56 -20.20 36.83
CA ILE A 312 -10.02 -19.46 38.01
C ILE A 312 -11.51 -19.66 38.23
N ILE A 313 -12.33 -19.54 37.19
CA ILE A 313 -13.79 -19.71 37.25
C ILE A 313 -14.13 -21.12 37.73
N GLU A 314 -13.51 -22.15 37.17
CA GLU A 314 -13.75 -23.55 37.55
C GLU A 314 -13.39 -23.80 39.02
N ASN A 315 -12.24 -23.29 39.47
CA ASN A 315 -11.80 -23.51 40.85
C ASN A 315 -12.68 -22.74 41.85
N ILE A 316 -13.06 -21.49 41.52
CA ILE A 316 -14.04 -20.73 42.34
C ILE A 316 -15.36 -21.50 42.43
N TYR A 317 -15.86 -22.03 41.28
CA TYR A 317 -17.10 -22.78 41.23
C TYR A 317 -17.06 -24.02 42.14
N LYS A 318 -15.97 -24.79 42.11
CA LYS A 318 -15.78 -25.96 43.01
C LYS A 318 -15.80 -25.58 44.49
N HIS A 319 -15.12 -24.49 44.86
CA HIS A 319 -15.06 -24.04 46.24
C HIS A 319 -16.38 -23.47 46.75
N ILE A 320 -17.13 -22.73 45.92
CA ILE A 320 -18.44 -22.22 46.30
C ILE A 320 -19.43 -23.38 46.54
N LEU A 321 -19.37 -24.43 45.71
CA LEU A 321 -20.21 -25.60 45.91
C LEU A 321 -19.87 -26.37 47.21
N GLY A 322 -18.62 -26.31 47.66
CA GLY A 322 -18.14 -26.99 48.85
C GLY A 322 -18.22 -26.18 50.16
N HIS A 323 -18.60 -24.89 50.12
CA HIS A 323 -18.62 -23.96 51.25
C HIS A 323 -19.99 -23.31 51.43
N ASP A 324 -20.39 -23.06 52.67
CA ASP A 324 -21.66 -22.37 52.99
C ASP A 324 -21.60 -20.87 52.65
N ASP A 325 -20.42 -20.24 52.69
CA ASP A 325 -20.21 -18.82 52.32
C ASP A 325 -19.57 -18.67 50.93
N PRO A 326 -20.31 -18.14 49.92
CA PRO A 326 -19.79 -17.88 48.59
C PRO A 326 -18.56 -16.95 48.54
N LYS A 327 -18.42 -16.07 49.54
CA LYS A 327 -17.26 -15.16 49.61
C LYS A 327 -15.98 -15.93 49.95
N GLU A 328 -16.05 -16.80 50.94
CA GLU A 328 -14.89 -17.61 51.36
C GLU A 328 -14.48 -18.59 50.25
N GLY A 329 -15.46 -19.23 49.57
CA GLY A 329 -15.22 -20.10 48.43
C GLY A 329 -14.55 -19.37 47.27
N THR A 330 -14.99 -18.11 46.97
CA THR A 330 -14.37 -17.28 45.93
C THR A 330 -12.91 -16.93 46.26
N VAL A 331 -12.63 -16.51 47.50
CA VAL A 331 -11.26 -16.13 47.92
C VAL A 331 -10.34 -17.34 47.87
N ARG A 332 -10.74 -18.48 48.50
CA ARG A 332 -9.94 -19.70 48.52
C ARG A 332 -9.70 -20.24 47.10
N GLY A 333 -10.76 -20.35 46.30
CA GLY A 333 -10.65 -20.83 44.92
C GLY A 333 -9.73 -19.97 44.04
N THR A 334 -9.70 -18.66 44.26
CA THR A 334 -8.78 -17.76 43.55
C THR A 334 -7.33 -17.96 44.03
N TRP A 335 -7.09 -18.03 45.34
CA TRP A 335 -5.74 -18.17 45.90
C TRP A 335 -5.07 -19.49 45.52
N GLU A 336 -5.80 -20.58 45.49
CA GLU A 336 -5.27 -21.91 45.18
C GLU A 336 -4.65 -21.99 43.78
N VAL A 337 -5.23 -21.30 42.78
CA VAL A 337 -4.76 -21.32 41.41
C VAL A 337 -3.84 -20.14 41.04
N LEU A 338 -3.59 -19.22 42.00
CA LEU A 338 -2.80 -18.00 41.74
C LEU A 338 -1.45 -18.29 41.09
N VAL A 339 -0.67 -19.20 41.70
CA VAL A 339 0.68 -19.52 41.21
C VAL A 339 0.63 -20.18 39.84
N ALA A 340 -0.33 -21.07 39.61
CA ALA A 340 -0.47 -21.76 38.32
C ALA A 340 -0.82 -20.80 37.19
N VAL A 341 -1.75 -19.87 37.42
CA VAL A 341 -2.15 -18.87 36.42
C VAL A 341 -1.03 -17.86 36.18
N LEU A 342 -0.34 -17.39 37.23
CA LEU A 342 0.82 -16.49 37.07
C LEU A 342 1.96 -17.17 36.31
N ALA A 343 2.23 -18.43 36.58
CA ALA A 343 3.26 -19.20 35.87
C ALA A 343 2.90 -19.37 34.38
N SER A 344 1.65 -19.74 34.09
CA SER A 344 1.15 -19.89 32.72
C SER A 344 1.24 -18.55 31.92
N ALA A 345 0.71 -17.48 32.49
CA ALA A 345 0.74 -16.17 31.87
C ALA A 345 2.18 -15.61 31.77
N GLY A 346 3.01 -15.83 32.78
CA GLY A 346 4.43 -15.48 32.76
C GLY A 346 5.19 -16.19 31.64
N THR A 347 4.88 -17.46 31.39
CA THR A 347 5.47 -18.20 30.26
C THR A 347 5.12 -17.57 28.94
N ASN A 348 3.87 -17.13 28.72
CA ASN A 348 3.48 -16.41 27.51
C ASN A 348 4.29 -15.12 27.37
N ILE A 349 4.41 -14.31 28.43
CA ILE A 349 5.19 -13.07 28.39
C ILE A 349 6.65 -13.36 28.01
N VAL A 350 7.27 -14.36 28.62
CA VAL A 350 8.68 -14.73 28.36
C VAL A 350 8.89 -15.19 26.92
N VAL A 351 7.90 -15.80 26.28
CA VAL A 351 7.98 -16.23 24.87
C VAL A 351 7.84 -15.04 23.92
N PHE A 352 6.92 -14.12 24.18
CA PHE A 352 6.62 -13.03 23.24
C PHE A 352 7.52 -11.79 23.41
N VAL A 353 8.13 -11.58 24.58
CA VAL A 353 9.10 -10.48 24.78
C VAL A 353 10.30 -10.56 23.83
N PRO A 354 10.99 -11.70 23.65
CA PRO A 354 12.08 -11.81 22.69
C PRO A 354 11.65 -11.51 21.24
N ILE A 355 10.44 -11.90 20.85
CA ILE A 355 9.88 -11.63 19.52
C ILE A 355 9.75 -10.10 19.31
N ALA A 356 9.28 -9.37 20.32
CA ALA A 356 9.19 -7.93 20.28
C ALA A 356 10.56 -7.22 20.14
N PHE A 357 11.66 -7.85 20.56
CA PHE A 357 13.00 -7.27 20.48
C PHE A 357 13.90 -7.89 19.40
N MET A 358 13.31 -8.54 18.41
CA MET A 358 14.03 -9.00 17.20
C MET A 358 14.64 -7.82 16.45
N LYS A 359 15.76 -8.04 15.78
CA LYS A 359 16.43 -7.02 14.95
C LYS A 359 16.05 -7.20 13.48
N GLY A 360 16.22 -6.11 12.70
CA GLY A 360 15.98 -6.11 11.26
C GLY A 360 14.52 -5.81 10.91
N VAL A 361 14.17 -6.00 9.63
CA VAL A 361 12.82 -5.72 9.09
C VAL A 361 11.76 -6.52 9.85
N PHE A 362 12.01 -7.82 10.07
CA PHE A 362 11.09 -8.66 10.84
C PHE A 362 10.89 -8.15 12.27
N GLY A 363 11.92 -7.58 12.88
CA GLY A 363 11.80 -6.98 14.20
C GLY A 363 10.83 -5.81 14.23
N GLN A 364 10.85 -4.95 13.22
CA GLN A 364 9.93 -3.82 13.13
C GLN A 364 8.47 -4.29 12.95
N VAL A 365 8.24 -5.30 12.12
CA VAL A 365 6.92 -5.88 11.89
C VAL A 365 6.39 -6.60 13.13
N PHE A 366 7.24 -7.39 13.81
CA PHE A 366 6.81 -8.19 14.97
C PHE A 366 6.89 -7.45 16.30
N TYR A 367 7.46 -6.27 16.39
CA TYR A 367 7.45 -5.44 17.60
C TYR A 367 6.03 -5.13 18.09
N PRO A 368 5.11 -4.57 17.26
CA PRO A 368 3.72 -4.36 17.65
C PRO A 368 2.99 -5.66 18.00
N PHE A 369 3.29 -6.77 17.32
CA PHE A 369 2.73 -8.08 17.61
C PHE A 369 3.08 -8.55 19.02
N GLY A 370 4.37 -8.63 19.32
CA GLY A 370 4.85 -9.13 20.62
C GLY A 370 4.36 -8.28 21.79
N ILE A 371 4.43 -6.95 21.66
CA ILE A 371 3.96 -6.04 22.71
C ILE A 371 2.43 -6.13 22.91
N THR A 372 1.66 -6.27 21.83
CA THR A 372 0.20 -6.43 21.93
C THR A 372 -0.18 -7.71 22.68
N VAL A 373 0.48 -8.84 22.38
CA VAL A 373 0.26 -10.11 23.11
C VAL A 373 0.63 -9.96 24.58
N VAL A 374 1.77 -9.35 24.89
CA VAL A 374 2.22 -9.10 26.27
C VAL A 374 1.22 -8.21 27.01
N ALA A 375 0.78 -7.11 26.41
CA ALA A 375 -0.21 -6.21 26.99
C ALA A 375 -1.53 -6.92 27.27
N ALA A 376 -2.07 -7.67 26.31
CA ALA A 376 -3.28 -8.44 26.47
C ALA A 376 -3.13 -9.46 27.61
N THR A 377 -1.98 -10.15 27.71
CA THR A 377 -1.70 -11.11 28.78
C THR A 377 -1.65 -10.44 30.15
N VAL A 378 -0.99 -9.28 30.28
CA VAL A 378 -0.93 -8.52 31.55
C VAL A 378 -2.33 -8.07 31.97
N PHE A 379 -3.12 -7.50 31.08
CA PHE A 379 -4.51 -7.10 31.40
C PHE A 379 -5.40 -8.31 31.71
N SER A 380 -5.16 -9.45 31.08
CA SER A 380 -5.84 -10.70 31.45
C SER A 380 -5.54 -11.13 32.86
N ILE A 381 -4.28 -11.07 33.31
CA ILE A 381 -3.93 -11.37 34.70
C ILE A 381 -4.69 -10.43 35.65
N ILE A 382 -4.68 -9.13 35.40
CA ILE A 382 -5.39 -8.12 36.19
C ILE A 382 -6.90 -8.45 36.26
N ALA A 383 -7.52 -8.68 35.11
CA ALA A 383 -8.95 -9.01 35.03
C ALA A 383 -9.28 -10.35 35.70
N SER A 384 -8.42 -11.35 35.54
CA SER A 384 -8.60 -12.67 36.10
C SER A 384 -8.53 -12.70 37.65
N PHE A 385 -7.71 -11.84 38.25
CA PHE A 385 -7.60 -11.77 39.72
C PHE A 385 -8.43 -10.65 40.36
N SER A 386 -9.07 -9.78 39.59
CA SER A 386 -9.95 -8.72 40.09
C SER A 386 -11.40 -8.93 39.64
N LEU A 387 -11.64 -8.84 38.33
CA LEU A 387 -12.97 -8.87 37.74
C LEU A 387 -13.62 -10.26 37.83
N THR A 388 -12.86 -11.33 37.52
CA THR A 388 -13.37 -12.71 37.54
C THR A 388 -13.88 -13.13 38.94
N PRO A 389 -13.12 -12.98 40.04
CA PRO A 389 -13.61 -13.35 41.37
C PRO A 389 -14.81 -12.49 41.78
N MET A 390 -14.77 -11.19 41.50
CA MET A 390 -15.88 -10.29 41.85
C MET A 390 -17.16 -10.69 41.12
N LEU A 391 -17.12 -10.89 39.80
CA LEU A 391 -18.30 -11.31 39.04
C LEU A 391 -18.78 -12.69 39.40
N SER A 392 -17.87 -13.66 39.68
CA SER A 392 -18.21 -15.00 40.13
C SER A 392 -18.94 -14.97 41.47
N TYR A 393 -18.48 -14.16 42.42
CA TYR A 393 -19.15 -13.97 43.70
C TYR A 393 -20.58 -13.44 43.52
N PHE A 394 -20.76 -12.38 42.70
CA PHE A 394 -22.09 -11.82 42.44
C PHE A 394 -23.00 -12.80 41.70
N ALA A 395 -22.47 -13.56 40.75
CA ALA A 395 -23.22 -14.54 39.95
C ALA A 395 -23.75 -15.68 40.86
N MET A 396 -22.97 -16.11 41.87
CA MET A 396 -23.29 -17.26 42.71
C MET A 396 -23.95 -16.91 44.06
N ARG A 397 -23.92 -15.63 44.49
CA ARG A 397 -24.44 -15.16 45.78
C ARG A 397 -25.90 -15.58 46.04
N SER A 398 -26.74 -15.69 45.03
CA SER A 398 -28.18 -15.99 45.16
C SER A 398 -28.54 -17.45 44.92
N THR A 399 -27.56 -18.36 44.75
CA THR A 399 -27.82 -19.73 44.35
C THR A 399 -27.83 -20.63 45.60
N LYS A 400 -29.01 -20.96 46.11
CA LYS A 400 -29.18 -21.90 47.24
C LYS A 400 -29.14 -23.39 46.83
N ASP A 401 -29.37 -23.70 45.55
CA ASP A 401 -29.38 -25.06 44.99
C ASP A 401 -28.74 -25.10 43.61
N PRO A 402 -27.50 -25.55 43.48
CA PRO A 402 -26.82 -25.64 42.16
C PRO A 402 -27.48 -26.61 41.19
N GLU A 403 -28.12 -27.67 41.68
CA GLU A 403 -28.84 -28.65 40.85
C GLU A 403 -30.10 -28.11 40.16
N LYS A 404 -30.68 -27.01 40.66
CA LYS A 404 -31.85 -26.37 40.05
C LYS A 404 -31.52 -25.38 38.90
N GLY A 405 -30.23 -25.06 38.66
CA GLY A 405 -29.78 -24.18 37.60
C GLY A 405 -30.01 -24.70 36.16
N TRP A 406 -30.35 -25.95 36.02
CA TRP A 406 -30.46 -26.64 34.74
C TRP A 406 -31.81 -26.47 34.00
N GLY A 407 -32.82 -25.82 34.56
CA GLY A 407 -34.09 -25.49 33.93
C GLY A 407 -34.59 -26.48 32.85
N VAL A 408 -35.17 -25.97 31.79
CA VAL A 408 -35.71 -26.76 30.66
C VAL A 408 -34.63 -27.49 29.83
N ILE A 409 -33.35 -27.08 29.95
CA ILE A 409 -32.22 -27.60 29.18
C ILE A 409 -31.55 -28.80 29.89
N GLY A 410 -31.84 -29.01 31.16
CA GLY A 410 -31.24 -30.06 31.99
C GLY A 410 -31.21 -31.47 31.40
N PRO A 411 -32.31 -31.99 30.81
CA PRO A 411 -32.31 -33.34 30.23
C PRO A 411 -31.37 -33.51 29.04
N ARG A 412 -31.17 -32.46 28.22
CA ARG A 412 -30.27 -32.49 27.05
C ARG A 412 -28.81 -32.39 27.43
N LEU A 413 -28.50 -31.61 28.47
CA LEU A 413 -27.15 -31.51 29.03
C LEU A 413 -26.73 -32.77 29.77
N LYS A 414 -27.66 -33.54 30.35
CA LYS A 414 -27.37 -34.89 30.91
C LYS A 414 -26.78 -35.84 29.87
N PHE A 415 -27.23 -35.77 28.61
CA PHE A 415 -26.66 -36.57 27.51
C PHE A 415 -25.20 -36.18 27.23
N PHE A 416 -24.89 -34.87 27.25
CA PHE A 416 -23.53 -34.38 27.09
C PHE A 416 -22.63 -34.80 28.27
N ALA A 417 -23.12 -34.65 29.50
CA ALA A 417 -22.39 -35.08 30.71
C ALA A 417 -22.07 -36.59 30.70
N LEU A 418 -23.03 -37.43 30.31
CA LEU A 418 -22.82 -38.87 30.11
C LEU A 418 -21.79 -39.16 29.00
N GLY A 419 -21.78 -38.35 27.96
CA GLY A 419 -20.75 -38.40 26.90
C GLY A 419 -19.35 -38.12 27.44
N VAL A 420 -19.23 -37.05 28.23
CA VAL A 420 -17.96 -36.65 28.87
C VAL A 420 -17.49 -37.74 29.86
N GLU A 421 -18.39 -38.31 30.65
CA GLU A 421 -18.05 -39.44 31.55
C GLU A 421 -17.53 -40.65 30.78
N LYS A 422 -18.16 -41.01 29.67
CA LYS A 422 -17.69 -42.11 28.81
C LYS A 422 -16.30 -41.83 28.21
N VAL A 423 -16.06 -40.61 27.75
CA VAL A 423 -14.74 -40.21 27.26
C VAL A 423 -13.70 -40.25 28.38
N ARG A 424 -14.07 -39.80 29.60
CA ARG A 424 -13.21 -39.91 30.80
C ARG A 424 -12.83 -41.35 31.07
N ASP A 425 -13.80 -42.26 31.06
CA ASP A 425 -13.57 -43.67 31.38
C ASP A 425 -12.68 -44.35 30.33
N GLU A 426 -12.84 -44.04 29.04
CA GLU A 426 -11.93 -44.51 27.98
C GLU A 426 -10.52 -43.90 28.13
N TYR A 427 -10.43 -42.60 28.43
CA TYR A 427 -9.14 -41.95 28.73
C TYR A 427 -8.41 -42.64 29.90
N LEU A 428 -9.12 -42.98 30.99
CA LEU A 428 -8.52 -43.66 32.11
C LEU A 428 -7.96 -45.02 31.74
N LYS A 429 -8.61 -45.77 30.81
CA LYS A 429 -8.08 -47.05 30.30
C LYS A 429 -6.79 -46.82 29.49
N VAL A 430 -6.78 -45.82 28.62
CA VAL A 430 -5.58 -45.46 27.83
C VAL A 430 -4.44 -45.04 28.78
N LEU A 431 -4.75 -44.20 29.77
CA LEU A 431 -3.77 -43.75 30.77
C LEU A 431 -3.17 -44.93 31.55
N ASP A 432 -4.00 -45.86 32.00
CA ASP A 432 -3.53 -47.07 32.71
C ASP A 432 -2.59 -47.92 31.82
N VAL A 433 -2.90 -48.08 30.53
CA VAL A 433 -2.02 -48.76 29.59
C VAL A 433 -0.70 -48.02 29.41
N CYS A 434 -0.74 -46.67 29.27
CA CYS A 434 0.45 -45.84 29.13
C CYS A 434 1.35 -45.94 30.39
N LEU A 435 0.77 -45.91 31.56
CA LEU A 435 1.50 -46.02 32.82
C LEU A 435 2.10 -47.43 33.03
N ARG A 436 1.35 -48.48 32.71
CA ARG A 436 1.84 -49.88 32.81
C ARG A 436 2.95 -50.16 31.79
N ARG A 437 2.84 -49.60 30.55
CA ARG A 437 3.81 -49.80 29.47
C ARG A 437 4.68 -48.57 29.23
N ARG A 438 5.16 -47.92 30.30
CA ARG A 438 5.88 -46.64 30.28
C ARG A 438 7.03 -46.59 29.27
N LYS A 439 7.81 -47.68 29.09
CA LYS A 439 8.88 -47.74 28.11
C LYS A 439 8.36 -47.66 26.66
N LEU A 440 7.26 -48.35 26.36
CA LEU A 440 6.65 -48.35 25.04
C LEU A 440 6.04 -46.99 24.72
N THR A 441 5.42 -46.34 25.71
CA THR A 441 4.88 -44.98 25.59
C THR A 441 5.99 -43.99 25.25
N VAL A 442 7.13 -44.05 25.99
CA VAL A 442 8.29 -43.17 25.70
C VAL A 442 8.85 -43.44 24.29
N VAL A 443 9.05 -44.70 23.90
CA VAL A 443 9.52 -45.05 22.57
C VAL A 443 8.57 -44.53 21.49
N PHE A 444 7.26 -44.70 21.67
CA PHE A 444 6.26 -44.21 20.71
C PHE A 444 6.28 -42.67 20.60
N THR A 445 6.37 -41.95 21.72
CA THR A 445 6.51 -40.50 21.73
C THR A 445 7.78 -40.03 21.02
N VAL A 446 8.92 -40.67 21.24
CA VAL A 446 10.18 -40.38 20.56
C VAL A 446 10.10 -40.66 19.07
N LEU A 447 9.43 -41.74 18.66
CA LEU A 447 9.23 -42.08 17.23
C LEU A 447 8.34 -41.05 16.54
N ILE A 448 7.25 -40.61 17.17
CA ILE A 448 6.41 -39.53 16.63
C ILE A 448 7.22 -38.26 16.50
N PHE A 449 7.99 -37.86 17.50
CA PHE A 449 8.83 -36.67 17.47
C PHE A 449 9.89 -36.73 16.37
N ALA A 450 10.59 -37.86 16.25
CA ALA A 450 11.57 -38.06 15.19
C ALA A 450 10.93 -38.06 13.81
N GLY A 451 9.75 -38.70 13.67
CA GLY A 451 8.95 -38.66 12.44
C GLY A 451 8.50 -37.24 12.07
N SER A 452 8.09 -36.44 13.05
CA SER A 452 7.71 -35.03 12.82
C SER A 452 8.88 -34.19 12.34
N ILE A 453 10.08 -34.37 12.93
CA ILE A 453 11.31 -33.69 12.45
C ILE A 453 11.64 -34.11 11.02
N PHE A 454 11.47 -35.40 10.69
CA PHE A 454 11.70 -35.86 9.33
C PHE A 454 10.73 -35.23 8.32
N VAL A 455 9.43 -35.15 8.66
CA VAL A 455 8.40 -34.54 7.81
C VAL A 455 8.61 -33.02 7.70
N MET A 456 9.11 -32.35 8.74
CA MET A 456 9.42 -30.92 8.73
C MET A 456 10.35 -30.52 7.56
N ARG A 457 11.20 -31.44 7.11
CA ARG A 457 12.09 -31.20 5.94
C ARG A 457 11.32 -30.97 4.62
N TYR A 458 10.08 -31.46 4.54
CA TYR A 458 9.24 -31.33 3.35
C TYR A 458 8.25 -30.16 3.44
N VAL A 459 8.20 -29.48 4.57
CA VAL A 459 7.37 -28.28 4.79
C VAL A 459 8.16 -27.09 4.28
N GLY A 460 7.67 -26.44 3.22
CA GLY A 460 8.23 -25.19 2.72
C GLY A 460 8.12 -24.09 3.75
N GLY A 461 8.99 -23.10 3.69
CA GLY A 461 8.94 -21.91 4.55
C GLY A 461 8.62 -20.68 3.73
N GLU A 462 7.49 -20.04 4.00
CA GLU A 462 7.13 -18.74 3.45
C GLU A 462 6.89 -17.77 4.61
N PRO A 463 7.39 -16.52 4.53
CA PRO A 463 7.24 -15.55 5.63
C PRO A 463 5.78 -15.15 5.84
N PHE A 464 4.99 -15.04 4.78
CA PHE A 464 3.57 -14.75 4.81
C PHE A 464 2.82 -15.72 3.89
N PRO A 465 1.70 -16.31 4.36
CA PRO A 465 0.89 -17.15 3.49
C PRO A 465 0.26 -16.29 2.38
N PRO A 466 0.21 -16.78 1.14
CA PRO A 466 -0.50 -16.09 0.08
C PRO A 466 -1.98 -15.97 0.45
N SER A 467 -2.49 -14.76 0.46
CA SER A 467 -3.92 -14.48 0.68
C SER A 467 -4.54 -14.01 -0.62
N ASP A 468 -5.68 -14.56 -0.98
CA ASP A 468 -6.45 -14.11 -2.13
C ASP A 468 -7.13 -12.78 -1.82
N SER A 469 -6.61 -11.69 -2.38
CA SER A 469 -7.15 -10.34 -2.20
C SER A 469 -8.16 -9.93 -3.27
N SER A 470 -8.43 -10.80 -4.24
CA SER A 470 -9.24 -10.49 -5.43
C SER A 470 -8.70 -9.32 -6.27
N GLU A 471 -7.40 -9.07 -6.18
CA GLU A 471 -6.69 -8.01 -6.88
C GLU A 471 -5.43 -8.54 -7.53
N LEU A 472 -5.13 -8.03 -8.72
CA LEU A 472 -3.91 -8.31 -9.47
C LEU A 472 -3.30 -7.00 -9.94
N THR A 473 -1.99 -6.93 -9.96
CA THR A 473 -1.25 -5.83 -10.57
C THR A 473 -0.31 -6.37 -11.62
N ILE A 474 -0.40 -5.84 -12.84
CA ILE A 474 0.59 -6.05 -13.91
C ILE A 474 1.45 -4.80 -13.95
N GLU A 475 2.73 -4.95 -13.70
CA GLU A 475 3.73 -3.94 -13.97
C GLU A 475 4.49 -4.36 -15.21
N ALA A 476 4.64 -3.46 -16.16
CA ALA A 476 5.24 -3.73 -17.44
C ALA A 476 6.11 -2.56 -17.87
N GLU A 477 7.28 -2.86 -18.42
CA GLU A 477 8.26 -1.87 -18.85
C GLU A 477 8.78 -2.21 -20.24
N LEU A 478 8.78 -1.22 -21.11
CA LEU A 478 9.44 -1.24 -22.41
C LEU A 478 10.88 -0.68 -22.30
N PRO A 479 11.75 -0.91 -23.30
CA PRO A 479 13.05 -0.27 -23.35
C PRO A 479 12.96 1.24 -23.14
N GLN A 480 13.97 1.83 -22.49
CA GLN A 480 13.97 3.26 -22.11
C GLN A 480 13.83 4.24 -23.29
N ASP A 481 14.10 3.79 -24.51
CA ASP A 481 13.92 4.58 -25.74
C ASP A 481 12.55 4.41 -26.40
N ALA A 482 11.61 3.67 -25.76
CA ALA A 482 10.24 3.56 -26.23
C ALA A 482 9.50 4.91 -26.10
N SER A 483 8.71 5.25 -27.12
CA SER A 483 7.86 6.44 -27.07
C SER A 483 6.61 6.19 -26.22
N ALA A 484 5.99 7.28 -25.75
CA ALA A 484 4.73 7.19 -25.02
C ALA A 484 3.62 6.50 -25.84
N GLU A 485 3.59 6.73 -27.16
CA GLU A 485 2.63 6.08 -28.07
C GLU A 485 2.85 4.58 -28.16
N ALA A 486 4.12 4.12 -28.17
CA ALA A 486 4.45 2.70 -28.16
C ALA A 486 3.96 2.03 -26.87
N SER A 487 4.16 2.69 -25.74
CA SER A 487 3.67 2.22 -24.42
C SER A 487 2.15 2.16 -24.37
N VAL A 488 1.46 3.16 -24.91
CA VAL A 488 -0.01 3.16 -25.01
C VAL A 488 -0.50 2.00 -25.88
N LEU A 489 0.17 1.70 -27.00
CA LEU A 489 -0.20 0.55 -27.84
C LEU A 489 -0.02 -0.77 -27.12
N VAL A 490 1.07 -0.94 -26.37
CA VAL A 490 1.29 -2.14 -25.55
C VAL A 490 0.27 -2.24 -24.42
N MET A 491 -0.02 -1.13 -23.75
CA MET A 491 -1.08 -1.06 -22.74
C MET A 491 -2.43 -1.55 -23.28
N HIS A 492 -2.83 -1.11 -24.49
CA HIS A 492 -4.04 -1.62 -25.13
C HIS A 492 -4.01 -3.13 -25.35
N ARG A 493 -2.86 -3.68 -25.70
CA ARG A 493 -2.69 -5.11 -25.91
C ARG A 493 -2.83 -5.88 -24.59
N ILE A 494 -2.27 -5.35 -23.51
CA ILE A 494 -2.44 -5.91 -22.16
C ILE A 494 -3.92 -5.86 -21.75
N GLU A 495 -4.61 -4.73 -21.99
CA GLU A 495 -6.05 -4.59 -21.71
C GLU A 495 -6.92 -5.61 -22.44
N GLU A 496 -6.60 -5.95 -23.69
CA GLU A 496 -7.31 -6.99 -24.44
C GLU A 496 -7.17 -8.37 -23.80
N MET A 497 -5.97 -8.68 -23.28
CA MET A 497 -5.74 -9.91 -22.52
C MET A 497 -6.52 -9.91 -21.21
N VAL A 498 -6.50 -8.80 -20.47
CA VAL A 498 -7.23 -8.66 -19.21
C VAL A 498 -8.74 -8.77 -19.42
N LYS A 499 -9.30 -8.19 -20.47
CA LYS A 499 -10.73 -8.32 -20.82
C LYS A 499 -11.18 -9.76 -21.07
N SER A 500 -10.27 -10.65 -21.41
CA SER A 500 -10.59 -12.07 -21.64
C SER A 500 -10.80 -12.87 -20.34
N ILE A 501 -10.51 -12.29 -19.17
CA ILE A 501 -10.66 -12.94 -17.87
C ILE A 501 -12.15 -12.97 -17.49
N PRO A 502 -12.77 -14.15 -17.31
CA PRO A 502 -14.20 -14.24 -16.96
C PRO A 502 -14.54 -13.67 -15.57
N GLU A 503 -13.59 -13.71 -14.66
CA GLU A 503 -13.72 -13.26 -13.27
C GLU A 503 -13.40 -11.76 -13.07
N LEU A 504 -13.20 -11.02 -14.18
CA LEU A 504 -12.92 -9.60 -14.16
C LEU A 504 -14.11 -8.80 -13.63
N LYS A 505 -13.86 -7.90 -12.69
CA LYS A 505 -14.82 -6.90 -12.23
C LYS A 505 -14.59 -5.57 -12.92
N ASP A 506 -13.42 -5.03 -12.79
CA ASP A 506 -12.95 -3.81 -13.46
C ASP A 506 -11.42 -3.76 -13.49
N TYR A 507 -10.87 -2.84 -14.27
CA TYR A 507 -9.44 -2.62 -14.36
C TYR A 507 -9.12 -1.16 -14.70
N SER A 508 -7.95 -0.70 -14.25
CA SER A 508 -7.37 0.60 -14.60
C SER A 508 -5.94 0.42 -15.08
N SER A 509 -5.61 1.09 -16.16
CA SER A 509 -4.27 1.04 -16.76
C SER A 509 -3.66 2.44 -16.83
N THR A 510 -2.40 2.57 -16.46
CA THR A 510 -1.63 3.82 -16.51
C THR A 510 -0.31 3.60 -17.23
N VAL A 511 0.13 4.62 -17.97
CA VAL A 511 1.46 4.76 -18.58
C VAL A 511 2.09 6.00 -17.96
N GLY A 512 3.34 5.92 -17.51
CA GLY A 512 4.00 7.03 -16.84
C GLY A 512 3.33 7.41 -15.50
N GLY A 513 3.59 8.61 -15.03
CA GLY A 513 3.07 9.13 -13.77
C GLY A 513 4.18 9.57 -12.81
N LYS A 514 3.86 9.76 -11.54
CA LYS A 514 4.83 10.16 -10.53
C LYS A 514 5.95 9.11 -10.44
N ASN A 515 7.18 9.56 -10.60
CA ASN A 515 8.40 8.72 -10.52
C ASN A 515 8.43 7.54 -11.50
N ARG A 516 7.58 7.53 -12.54
CA ARG A 516 7.55 6.50 -13.59
C ARG A 516 7.81 7.10 -14.97
N GLY A 517 8.67 6.43 -15.74
CA GLY A 517 8.96 6.81 -17.13
C GLY A 517 7.76 6.53 -18.07
N VAL A 518 7.75 7.20 -19.23
CA VAL A 518 6.73 6.96 -20.27
C VAL A 518 6.77 5.55 -20.86
N ASN A 519 7.84 4.80 -20.60
CA ASN A 519 8.01 3.39 -20.97
C ASN A 519 7.49 2.41 -19.92
N GLU A 520 7.06 2.91 -18.75
CA GLU A 520 6.55 2.10 -17.64
C GLU A 520 5.03 2.14 -17.61
N MET A 521 4.43 0.98 -17.44
CA MET A 521 2.99 0.77 -17.44
C MET A 521 2.57 0.01 -16.20
N ARG A 522 1.43 0.37 -15.64
CA ARG A 522 0.82 -0.38 -14.53
C ARG A 522 -0.66 -0.62 -14.84
N THR A 523 -1.10 -1.85 -14.68
CA THR A 523 -2.50 -2.22 -14.82
C THR A 523 -2.97 -2.87 -13.52
N HIS A 524 -3.88 -2.20 -12.82
CA HIS A 524 -4.59 -2.74 -11.67
C HIS A 524 -5.86 -3.44 -12.13
N ILE A 525 -6.05 -4.65 -11.67
CA ILE A 525 -7.17 -5.51 -12.03
C ILE A 525 -7.90 -5.90 -10.76
N ARG A 526 -9.20 -5.63 -10.68
CA ARG A 526 -10.05 -6.12 -9.62
C ARG A 526 -10.88 -7.29 -10.13
N LEU A 527 -10.86 -8.37 -9.37
CA LEU A 527 -11.61 -9.59 -9.66
C LEU A 527 -12.93 -9.62 -8.88
N VAL A 528 -13.81 -10.49 -9.30
CA VAL A 528 -14.99 -10.84 -8.51
C VAL A 528 -14.51 -11.51 -7.22
N ASP A 529 -15.23 -11.28 -6.12
CA ASP A 529 -15.00 -11.83 -4.79
C ASP A 529 -14.57 -13.32 -4.84
N ALA A 530 -13.51 -13.67 -4.08
CA ALA A 530 -12.92 -15.00 -4.03
C ALA A 530 -13.95 -16.12 -3.78
N ALA A 531 -14.96 -15.85 -2.96
CA ALA A 531 -16.05 -16.81 -2.68
C ALA A 531 -16.97 -17.10 -3.89
N LYS A 532 -16.94 -16.25 -4.92
CA LYS A 532 -17.84 -16.32 -6.10
C LYS A 532 -17.14 -16.79 -7.37
N ARG A 533 -15.84 -17.11 -7.33
CA ARG A 533 -15.06 -17.51 -8.48
C ARG A 533 -14.37 -18.88 -8.27
N PRO A 534 -14.17 -19.66 -9.36
CA PRO A 534 -13.56 -20.98 -9.26
C PRO A 534 -12.02 -20.94 -9.19
N ARG A 535 -11.36 -19.91 -9.77
CA ARG A 535 -9.91 -19.77 -9.82
C ARG A 535 -9.43 -18.78 -8.76
N SER A 536 -8.28 -19.05 -8.12
CA SER A 536 -7.62 -18.09 -7.24
C SER A 536 -7.04 -16.92 -8.05
N ASP A 537 -6.72 -15.81 -7.38
CA ASP A 537 -5.99 -14.69 -7.97
C ASP A 537 -4.63 -15.18 -8.54
N LYS A 538 -3.94 -16.08 -7.84
CA LYS A 538 -2.68 -16.67 -8.28
C LYS A 538 -2.84 -17.49 -9.58
N ASP A 539 -3.88 -18.34 -9.70
CA ASP A 539 -4.14 -19.10 -10.91
C ASP A 539 -4.41 -18.18 -12.11
N ILE A 540 -5.11 -17.06 -11.85
CA ILE A 540 -5.39 -16.05 -12.88
C ILE A 540 -4.11 -15.31 -13.26
N ALA A 541 -3.28 -14.91 -12.28
CA ALA A 541 -1.98 -14.27 -12.53
C ALA A 541 -1.09 -15.17 -13.39
N GLU A 542 -0.96 -16.46 -13.05
CA GLU A 542 -0.19 -17.43 -13.82
C GLU A 542 -0.72 -17.59 -15.26
N SER A 543 -2.03 -17.51 -15.45
CA SER A 543 -2.64 -17.61 -16.79
C SER A 543 -2.34 -16.41 -17.69
N LEU A 544 -1.94 -15.27 -17.13
CA LEU A 544 -1.56 -14.06 -17.88
C LEU A 544 -0.09 -14.05 -18.31
N VAL A 545 0.76 -14.85 -17.69
CA VAL A 545 2.20 -14.87 -17.99
C VAL A 545 2.48 -15.29 -19.42
N GLU A 546 1.92 -16.40 -19.88
CA GLU A 546 2.15 -16.92 -21.24
C GLU A 546 1.71 -15.92 -22.34
N PRO A 547 0.51 -15.30 -22.29
CA PRO A 547 0.14 -14.25 -23.23
C PRO A 547 1.08 -13.03 -23.20
N LEU A 548 1.50 -12.56 -22.02
CA LEU A 548 2.40 -11.42 -21.88
C LEU A 548 3.79 -11.68 -22.49
N CYS A 549 4.31 -12.89 -22.37
CA CYS A 549 5.56 -13.31 -23.02
C CYS A 549 5.52 -13.18 -24.56
N THR A 550 4.35 -13.07 -25.18
CA THR A 550 4.24 -12.89 -26.64
C THR A 550 4.54 -11.47 -27.11
N ILE A 551 4.62 -10.49 -26.19
CA ILE A 551 4.91 -9.10 -26.49
C ILE A 551 6.44 -8.94 -26.54
N PRO A 552 7.02 -8.52 -27.68
CA PRO A 552 8.46 -8.35 -27.80
C PRO A 552 8.99 -7.25 -26.88
N ASP A 553 10.19 -7.46 -26.35
CA ASP A 553 10.93 -6.50 -25.54
C ASP A 553 10.19 -5.97 -24.31
N LEU A 554 9.15 -6.70 -23.85
CA LEU A 554 8.42 -6.36 -22.63
C LEU A 554 9.05 -7.04 -21.42
N GLU A 555 9.52 -6.26 -20.46
CA GLU A 555 9.79 -6.72 -19.10
C GLU A 555 8.51 -6.54 -18.29
N PHE A 556 8.05 -7.56 -17.58
CA PHE A 556 6.80 -7.46 -16.82
C PHE A 556 6.83 -8.30 -15.54
N SER A 557 6.01 -7.91 -14.59
CA SER A 557 5.65 -8.72 -13.43
C SER A 557 4.13 -8.79 -13.29
N VAL A 558 3.62 -9.93 -12.84
CA VAL A 558 2.21 -10.11 -12.50
C VAL A 558 2.14 -10.52 -11.05
N THR A 559 1.69 -9.62 -10.21
CA THR A 559 1.59 -9.84 -8.77
C THR A 559 0.14 -10.11 -8.40
N ALA A 560 -0.10 -11.27 -7.76
CA ALA A 560 -1.37 -11.64 -7.17
C ALA A 560 -1.38 -11.24 -5.71
N GLY A 561 -2.43 -10.56 -5.29
CA GLY A 561 -2.54 -10.09 -3.92
C GLY A 561 -1.60 -8.93 -3.60
N ARG A 562 -1.45 -8.66 -2.31
CA ARG A 562 -0.53 -7.63 -1.82
C ARG A 562 0.74 -8.30 -1.34
N SER A 563 1.81 -8.10 -2.05
CA SER A 563 3.14 -8.54 -1.62
C SER A 563 3.70 -7.56 -0.59
N PHE A 564 4.09 -8.08 0.57
CA PHE A 564 4.90 -7.31 1.53
C PHE A 564 6.36 -7.49 1.14
N GLY A 565 6.91 -6.59 0.32
CA GLY A 565 8.32 -6.62 -0.05
C GLY A 565 8.58 -6.29 -1.51
N ASN A 566 9.81 -6.51 -1.93
CA ASN A 566 10.29 -6.24 -3.27
C ASN A 566 9.47 -6.97 -4.35
N GLU A 567 9.52 -6.43 -5.55
CA GLU A 567 8.78 -6.87 -6.74
C GLU A 567 9.05 -8.32 -7.18
N GLY A 568 9.97 -9.05 -6.55
CA GLY A 568 10.35 -10.41 -6.89
C GLY A 568 10.52 -11.34 -5.69
N ASP A 569 10.29 -12.64 -5.91
CA ASP A 569 10.51 -13.69 -4.91
C ASP A 569 12.00 -13.90 -4.56
N MET A 570 12.91 -13.42 -5.42
CA MET A 570 14.35 -13.56 -5.27
C MET A 570 15.09 -12.37 -5.87
N ASP A 571 15.90 -11.69 -5.07
CA ASP A 571 16.83 -10.66 -5.51
C ASP A 571 18.26 -11.18 -5.51
N ILE A 572 18.95 -11.01 -6.64
CA ILE A 572 20.36 -11.34 -6.79
C ILE A 572 21.16 -10.04 -6.94
N GLU A 573 21.91 -9.69 -5.93
CA GLU A 573 22.74 -8.51 -5.95
C GLU A 573 24.16 -8.84 -6.43
N LEU A 574 24.64 -8.10 -7.41
CA LEU A 574 25.99 -8.23 -7.97
C LEU A 574 26.85 -7.03 -7.56
N TYR A 575 27.93 -7.28 -6.87
CA TYR A 575 28.88 -6.26 -6.42
C TYR A 575 30.20 -6.35 -7.16
N GLY A 576 30.76 -5.21 -7.57
CA GLY A 576 32.07 -5.16 -8.20
C GLY A 576 32.56 -3.72 -8.43
N PRO A 577 33.89 -3.52 -8.62
CA PRO A 577 34.45 -2.20 -8.83
C PRO A 577 34.30 -1.70 -10.28
N ASP A 578 34.09 -2.58 -11.26
CA ASP A 578 33.97 -2.25 -12.68
C ASP A 578 32.51 -2.43 -13.15
N TYR A 579 31.88 -1.32 -13.50
CA TYR A 579 30.50 -1.29 -13.96
C TYR A 579 30.29 -2.06 -15.28
N SER A 580 31.27 -1.98 -16.22
CA SER A 580 31.15 -2.66 -17.50
C SER A 580 31.24 -4.19 -17.38
N GLU A 581 31.97 -4.66 -16.37
CA GLU A 581 32.06 -6.07 -16.04
C GLU A 581 30.78 -6.57 -15.33
N LEU A 582 30.24 -5.76 -14.40
CA LEU A 582 28.96 -6.06 -13.75
C LEU A 582 27.81 -6.22 -14.76
N VAL A 583 27.73 -5.35 -15.77
CA VAL A 583 26.73 -5.45 -16.85
C VAL A 583 26.86 -6.77 -17.62
N LYS A 584 28.09 -7.19 -17.96
CA LYS A 584 28.32 -8.48 -18.66
C LYS A 584 27.92 -9.67 -17.79
N ILE A 585 28.26 -9.62 -16.50
CA ILE A 585 27.93 -10.71 -15.55
C ILE A 585 26.41 -10.77 -15.34
N SER A 586 25.74 -9.64 -15.19
CA SER A 586 24.28 -9.55 -15.09
C SER A 586 23.60 -10.16 -16.33
N GLY A 587 24.07 -9.79 -17.53
CA GLY A 587 23.57 -10.39 -18.78
C GLY A 587 23.73 -11.92 -18.82
N ARG A 588 24.91 -12.42 -18.41
CA ARG A 588 25.16 -13.85 -18.36
C ARG A 588 24.34 -14.57 -17.30
N ALA A 589 24.13 -13.96 -16.13
CA ALA A 589 23.26 -14.49 -15.09
C ALA A 589 21.82 -14.62 -15.60
N ARG A 590 21.30 -13.58 -16.29
CA ARG A 590 19.96 -13.58 -16.90
C ARG A 590 19.80 -14.69 -17.95
N GLU A 591 20.82 -14.91 -18.80
CA GLU A 591 20.81 -16.03 -19.76
C GLU A 591 20.70 -17.37 -19.06
N ILE A 592 21.54 -17.63 -18.04
CA ILE A 592 21.53 -18.88 -17.28
C ILE A 592 20.18 -19.09 -16.58
N MET A 593 19.62 -18.05 -15.99
CA MET A 593 18.32 -18.13 -15.34
C MET A 593 17.20 -18.44 -16.35
N ASN A 594 17.21 -17.82 -17.52
CA ASN A 594 16.27 -18.12 -18.60
C ASN A 594 16.39 -19.56 -19.10
N GLU A 595 17.60 -20.10 -19.21
CA GLU A 595 17.84 -21.49 -19.62
C GLU A 595 17.26 -22.51 -18.61
N THR A 596 17.16 -22.16 -17.32
CA THR A 596 16.60 -23.06 -16.30
C THR A 596 15.08 -23.17 -16.39
N GLY A 597 14.39 -22.18 -16.97
CA GLY A 597 12.94 -22.20 -17.20
C GLY A 597 12.07 -22.19 -15.93
N ASN A 598 12.64 -21.93 -14.76
CA ASN A 598 11.95 -22.00 -13.48
C ASN A 598 11.44 -20.63 -12.98
N TYR A 599 11.62 -19.56 -13.76
CA TYR A 599 11.28 -18.21 -13.40
C TYR A 599 10.18 -17.66 -14.32
N GLN A 600 9.19 -17.00 -13.76
CA GLN A 600 8.11 -16.36 -14.52
C GLN A 600 8.59 -15.12 -15.25
N SER A 601 9.40 -14.31 -14.58
CA SER A 601 9.98 -13.07 -15.10
C SER A 601 11.35 -12.84 -14.48
N ILE A 602 12.29 -12.30 -15.26
CA ILE A 602 13.62 -11.91 -14.79
C ILE A 602 13.85 -10.45 -15.15
N ILE A 603 13.78 -9.59 -14.15
CA ILE A 603 13.95 -8.14 -14.29
C ILE A 603 15.37 -7.76 -13.89
N SER A 604 16.01 -6.89 -14.65
CA SER A 604 17.32 -6.34 -14.34
C SER A 604 17.21 -4.87 -13.95
N SER A 605 17.86 -4.48 -12.87
CA SER A 605 18.02 -3.05 -12.51
C SER A 605 18.91 -2.29 -13.49
N TYR A 606 19.77 -3.00 -14.24
CA TYR A 606 20.49 -2.39 -15.35
C TYR A 606 19.59 -2.18 -16.54
N LYS A 607 19.37 -0.93 -16.92
CA LYS A 607 18.63 -0.56 -18.13
C LYS A 607 19.59 -0.07 -19.21
N VAL A 608 19.36 -0.49 -20.43
CA VAL A 608 20.13 0.00 -21.58
C VAL A 608 19.85 1.51 -21.75
N PRO A 609 20.88 2.35 -21.75
CA PRO A 609 20.69 3.80 -21.91
C PRO A 609 19.92 4.15 -23.18
N LYS A 610 19.13 5.24 -23.13
CA LYS A 610 18.45 5.78 -24.33
C LYS A 610 19.45 6.02 -25.45
N ARG A 611 19.05 5.69 -26.67
CA ARG A 611 19.85 6.04 -27.85
C ARG A 611 19.87 7.56 -28.00
N GLU A 612 21.07 8.15 -28.13
CA GLU A 612 21.24 9.58 -28.32
C GLU A 612 21.79 9.90 -29.71
N MET A 613 21.35 11.02 -30.26
CA MET A 613 21.92 11.56 -31.48
C MET A 613 22.90 12.69 -31.13
N ARG A 614 24.19 12.47 -31.37
CA ARG A 614 25.25 13.45 -31.08
C ARG A 614 25.52 14.33 -32.27
N PHE A 615 25.31 15.62 -32.13
CA PHE A 615 25.69 16.62 -33.11
C PHE A 615 27.07 17.18 -32.71
N THR A 616 28.06 17.02 -33.59
CA THR A 616 29.38 17.63 -33.43
C THR A 616 29.52 18.83 -34.35
N SER A 617 29.77 20.02 -33.77
CA SER A 617 30.04 21.22 -34.55
C SER A 617 31.46 21.19 -35.13
N ASP A 618 31.59 21.55 -36.43
CA ASP A 618 32.88 21.84 -37.04
C ASP A 618 33.39 23.17 -36.48
N SER A 619 34.44 23.14 -35.66
CA SER A 619 34.98 24.34 -34.97
C SER A 619 35.43 25.43 -35.91
N PHE A 620 35.97 25.08 -37.09
CA PHE A 620 36.40 26.04 -38.09
C PHE A 620 35.20 26.76 -38.73
N LYS A 621 34.20 26.00 -39.21
CA LYS A 621 32.98 26.55 -39.77
C LYS A 621 32.20 27.36 -38.74
N SER A 622 32.07 26.85 -37.54
CA SER A 622 31.42 27.53 -36.42
C SER A 622 32.06 28.91 -36.17
N THR A 623 33.40 28.97 -36.15
CA THR A 623 34.12 30.25 -36.00
C THR A 623 33.92 31.19 -37.17
N VAL A 624 33.99 30.68 -38.42
CA VAL A 624 33.81 31.48 -39.65
C VAL A 624 32.42 32.11 -39.72
N TYR A 625 31.38 31.35 -39.28
CA TYR A 625 30.00 31.84 -39.30
C TYR A 625 29.57 32.53 -38.00
N GLY A 626 30.48 32.71 -37.05
CA GLY A 626 30.19 33.36 -35.76
C GLY A 626 29.30 32.56 -34.82
N GLY A 627 29.16 31.24 -35.08
CA GLY A 627 28.36 30.33 -34.24
C GLY A 627 29.06 30.01 -32.94
N LYS A 628 28.36 30.15 -31.82
CA LYS A 628 28.81 29.66 -30.50
C LYS A 628 28.07 28.35 -30.18
N ASN A 629 28.75 27.41 -29.57
CA ASN A 629 28.13 26.11 -29.24
C ASN A 629 26.85 26.26 -28.41
N ILE A 630 26.80 27.20 -27.47
CA ILE A 630 25.60 27.51 -26.67
C ILE A 630 24.47 27.99 -27.58
N GLY A 631 24.75 28.86 -28.58
CA GLY A 631 23.72 29.32 -29.53
C GLY A 631 23.24 28.21 -30.46
N LEU A 632 24.15 27.31 -30.90
CA LEU A 632 23.81 26.15 -31.70
C LEU A 632 22.95 25.17 -30.90
N GLY A 633 23.31 24.90 -29.64
CA GLY A 633 22.53 24.07 -28.74
C GLY A 633 21.12 24.62 -28.48
N GLY A 634 21.02 25.93 -28.21
CA GLY A 634 19.73 26.61 -28.04
C GLY A 634 18.86 26.58 -29.30
N THR A 635 19.48 26.69 -30.48
CA THR A 635 18.75 26.58 -31.75
C THR A 635 18.28 25.15 -32.03
N LEU A 636 19.13 24.15 -31.74
CA LEU A 636 18.73 22.73 -31.85
C LEU A 636 17.59 22.40 -30.90
N ARG A 637 17.67 22.84 -29.64
CA ARG A 637 16.62 22.66 -28.67
C ARG A 637 15.29 23.25 -29.14
N ALA A 638 15.30 24.53 -29.56
CA ALA A 638 14.12 25.22 -30.10
C ALA A 638 13.59 24.61 -31.40
N ALA A 639 14.39 23.82 -32.12
CA ALA A 639 13.97 23.15 -33.36
C ALA A 639 13.40 21.76 -33.13
N ILE A 640 13.67 21.17 -31.98
CA ILE A 640 13.19 19.84 -31.57
C ILE A 640 11.94 19.96 -30.68
N GLU A 641 11.95 20.89 -29.73
CA GLU A 641 10.78 21.28 -28.92
C GLU A 641 9.79 22.16 -29.72
#